data_2f11e6f97d7691b7bd144fead8c66b1e
#
_entry.id   2f11e6f97d7691b7bd144fead8c66b1e
#
_cell.length_a   1.000
_cell.length_b   1.000
_cell.length_c   1.000
_cell.angle_alpha   90.00
_cell.angle_beta   90.00
_cell.angle_gamma   90.00
#
_symmetry.space_group_name_H-M   'P 1'
#
loop_
_entity.id
_entity.type
_entity.pdbx_description
1 polymer ?
#
loop_
_entity_poly.entity_id
_entity_poly.type
_entity_poly.pdbx_seq_one_letter_code
_entity_poly.pdbx_strand_id
1 'polypeptide(L)'
;MLKDSGDIMWTEGTNAIIVHSYVHQPLVNVRPGLALGPHGSHINVNTTWWKDGKAWVDYLNRAQTLLQRGRVPSDVLILAGESLPNRRTRVTSYDWPVVHAGYYFDFCSPKDLLDSIKISDGKIVAPSGVKYSVFSLAEEIRPTLNTLKAVKKMLDAGIAVCGMRPIGSPSLSDDDAEYAKLVNEIWGADNSKNPRKVGKGTLYPEVSALRALTDLKIEPVISAAKNFKCIARVCDEASIYFIVNTNMSNANGEFSIRANGDKTPEIWNPETGEIKPLPQWKRDGQTIKFSLEFDPKESEFIVLRDGAEQKHFEKFSAQKAEGYVKPENIDIIEAKYRLRGTKEGGKDVKEILEKVYPDGFSVSNRLFGDPYPNKFKELYIKYKVGKRETEKIVYESENHFWKGLEWMPPQSIYPTVLDGAPAMVFEINGSAEGELSDGAKFSTKVENLPRPIKLSSDWSVEFAKDLGAPEGEIAFDKLVSWTERPEFGIKYFSGTAKYSKSFDIPEDFISKNRKVLLSLGEVRETARVKVNGKDAGILWKIPYEVDITNLVKPGKNTVEVEVTNLWYNRLVGDEIKSPLKAGETPKWVLEGKSRADDNSRYTFTLSKGWTAESKPMPSGLIGPVEIRAAEVVKAD
;
A
#
# COMPACT_ATOMS: atom_id res chain seq x y z
N MET A 1 -0.75 -6.34 6.02
CA MET A 1 0.55 -5.99 6.67
C MET A 1 1.75 -6.16 5.74
N LEU A 2 2.09 -7.37 5.22
CA LEU A 2 3.27 -7.56 4.34
C LEU A 2 3.20 -6.70 3.07
N LYS A 3 2.05 -6.63 2.38
CA LYS A 3 1.86 -5.77 1.21
C LYS A 3 2.09 -4.30 1.55
N ASP A 4 1.45 -3.76 2.59
CA ASP A 4 1.54 -2.34 2.97
C ASP A 4 2.99 -1.91 3.23
N SER A 5 3.73 -2.72 4.00
CA SER A 5 5.13 -2.44 4.30
C SER A 5 5.99 -2.51 3.04
N GLY A 6 5.76 -3.51 2.18
CA GLY A 6 6.46 -3.67 0.91
C GLY A 6 6.21 -2.51 -0.03
N ASP A 7 4.95 -2.10 -0.21
CA ASP A 7 4.56 -0.99 -1.08
C ASP A 7 5.21 0.34 -0.66
N ILE A 8 5.21 0.62 0.65
CA ILE A 8 5.88 1.80 1.19
C ILE A 8 7.38 1.75 0.92
N MET A 9 8.04 0.61 1.17
CA MET A 9 9.47 0.43 0.90
C MET A 9 9.79 0.63 -0.58
N TRP A 10 8.94 0.15 -1.49
CA TRP A 10 9.10 0.36 -2.92
C TRP A 10 8.99 1.82 -3.32
N THR A 11 8.03 2.56 -2.76
CA THR A 11 7.91 4.00 -3.03
C THR A 11 9.06 4.83 -2.44
N GLU A 12 9.82 4.28 -1.50
CA GLU A 12 11.05 4.87 -0.94
C GLU A 12 12.32 4.44 -1.72
N GLY A 13 12.17 3.67 -2.82
CA GLY A 13 13.27 3.31 -3.72
C GLY A 13 13.80 1.89 -3.59
N THR A 14 13.31 1.08 -2.66
CA THR A 14 13.57 -0.37 -2.64
C THR A 14 13.01 -0.98 -3.92
N ASN A 15 13.76 -1.86 -4.57
CA ASN A 15 13.33 -2.51 -5.82
C ASN A 15 13.50 -4.03 -5.81
N ALA A 16 13.99 -4.58 -4.69
CA ALA A 16 14.08 -6.02 -4.46
C ALA A 16 13.88 -6.31 -2.97
N ILE A 17 13.02 -7.27 -2.66
CA ILE A 17 12.76 -7.73 -1.30
C ILE A 17 13.40 -9.10 -1.13
N ILE A 18 14.31 -9.20 -0.16
CA ILE A 18 14.90 -10.46 0.26
C ILE A 18 14.25 -10.82 1.59
N VAL A 19 13.59 -11.98 1.61
CA VAL A 19 12.88 -12.44 2.80
C VAL A 19 13.86 -13.06 3.80
N HIS A 20 13.89 -12.56 5.02
CA HIS A 20 14.60 -13.14 6.15
C HIS A 20 13.56 -13.72 7.12
N SER A 21 13.45 -15.04 7.29
CA SER A 21 14.26 -16.11 6.71
C SER A 21 13.41 -17.35 6.40
N TYR A 22 13.92 -18.20 5.51
CA TYR A 22 13.40 -19.55 5.33
C TYR A 22 14.19 -20.50 6.22
N VAL A 23 13.62 -20.87 7.37
CA VAL A 23 14.29 -21.73 8.35
C VAL A 23 14.16 -23.20 7.96
N HIS A 24 15.26 -23.95 8.01
CA HIS A 24 15.26 -25.40 7.80
C HIS A 24 14.33 -26.10 8.81
N GLN A 25 13.48 -27.00 8.31
CA GLN A 25 12.47 -27.73 9.07
C GLN A 25 12.80 -29.23 9.13
N PRO A 26 13.72 -29.68 9.98
CA PRO A 26 14.10 -31.09 10.06
C PRO A 26 13.02 -31.94 10.72
N LEU A 27 12.10 -31.34 11.49
CA LEU A 27 11.00 -31.99 12.18
C LEU A 27 9.75 -31.91 11.30
N VAL A 28 9.67 -32.76 10.29
CA VAL A 28 8.67 -32.68 9.20
C VAL A 28 7.20 -32.77 9.65
N ASN A 29 6.93 -33.41 10.81
CA ASN A 29 5.57 -33.56 11.35
C ASN A 29 5.21 -32.49 12.40
N VAL A 30 6.15 -31.64 12.79
CA VAL A 30 5.99 -30.66 13.87
C VAL A 30 5.66 -29.29 13.29
N ARG A 31 4.63 -28.63 13.79
CA ARG A 31 4.16 -27.33 13.30
C ARG A 31 3.98 -26.33 14.44
N PRO A 32 4.21 -25.05 14.22
CA PRO A 32 4.87 -24.43 13.06
C PRO A 32 6.34 -24.84 12.88
N GLY A 33 6.95 -25.55 13.84
CA GLY A 33 8.31 -26.04 13.76
C GLY A 33 9.36 -25.00 14.19
N LEU A 34 10.57 -25.12 13.62
CA LEU A 34 11.66 -24.24 13.98
C LEU A 34 11.46 -22.83 13.43
N ALA A 35 11.90 -21.85 14.21
CA ALA A 35 11.87 -20.43 13.86
C ALA A 35 13.19 -19.77 14.26
N LEU A 36 13.57 -18.67 13.61
CA LEU A 36 14.74 -17.89 13.95
C LEU A 36 14.43 -16.83 15.03
N GLY A 37 13.98 -17.30 16.19
CA GLY A 37 13.62 -16.42 17.29
C GLY A 37 12.51 -15.41 16.90
N PRO A 38 12.50 -14.20 17.46
CA PRO A 38 11.52 -13.17 17.17
C PRO A 38 11.81 -12.38 15.88
N HIS A 39 12.85 -12.76 15.11
CA HIS A 39 13.35 -12.01 13.98
C HIS A 39 12.79 -12.51 12.66
N GLY A 40 12.46 -11.57 11.78
CA GLY A 40 12.05 -11.83 10.40
C GLY A 40 10.62 -12.35 10.25
N SER A 41 10.25 -12.59 9.01
CA SER A 41 8.97 -13.23 8.67
C SER A 41 9.17 -14.73 8.57
N HIS A 42 8.37 -15.50 9.31
CA HIS A 42 8.43 -16.96 9.27
C HIS A 42 7.77 -17.49 8.01
N ILE A 43 8.51 -17.54 6.90
CA ILE A 43 8.04 -18.05 5.61
C ILE A 43 8.65 -19.42 5.37
N ASN A 44 7.84 -20.47 5.46
CA ASN A 44 8.24 -21.84 5.19
C ASN A 44 7.01 -22.73 4.97
N VAL A 45 7.21 -23.98 4.57
CA VAL A 45 6.16 -24.95 4.26
C VAL A 45 5.18 -25.23 5.39
N ASN A 46 5.53 -24.94 6.64
CA ASN A 46 4.69 -25.12 7.81
C ASN A 46 3.83 -23.89 8.15
N THR A 47 4.03 -22.77 7.46
CA THR A 47 3.18 -21.58 7.59
C THR A 47 1.76 -21.94 7.14
N THR A 48 0.73 -21.56 7.91
CA THR A 48 -0.67 -21.91 7.61
C THR A 48 -1.09 -21.49 6.20
N TRP A 49 -0.70 -20.30 5.79
CA TRP A 49 -1.04 -19.68 4.49
C TRP A 49 -0.04 -20.03 3.36
N TRP A 50 0.86 -20.99 3.56
CA TRP A 50 1.90 -21.34 2.55
C TRP A 50 1.33 -21.59 1.16
N LYS A 51 0.23 -22.35 1.07
CA LYS A 51 -0.41 -22.68 -0.21
C LYS A 51 -0.99 -21.45 -0.92
N ASP A 52 -1.51 -20.49 -0.17
CA ASP A 52 -2.12 -19.27 -0.69
C ASP A 52 -1.09 -18.16 -0.91
N GLY A 53 0.08 -18.29 -0.30
CA GLY A 53 1.19 -17.34 -0.39
C GLY A 53 1.70 -17.08 -1.81
N LYS A 54 1.39 -18.00 -2.76
CA LYS A 54 1.71 -17.80 -4.17
C LYS A 54 1.15 -16.50 -4.73
N ALA A 55 -0.06 -16.10 -4.35
CA ALA A 55 -0.68 -14.86 -4.82
C ALA A 55 0.16 -13.63 -4.44
N TRP A 56 0.67 -13.58 -3.19
CA TRP A 56 1.56 -12.54 -2.73
C TRP A 56 2.94 -12.59 -3.41
N VAL A 57 3.51 -13.78 -3.61
CA VAL A 57 4.80 -13.95 -4.30
C VAL A 57 4.70 -13.51 -5.77
N ASP A 58 3.62 -13.84 -6.47
CA ASP A 58 3.37 -13.39 -7.83
C ASP A 58 3.27 -11.86 -7.90
N TYR A 59 2.58 -11.23 -6.95
CA TYR A 59 2.53 -9.79 -6.79
C TYR A 59 3.93 -9.18 -6.62
N LEU A 60 4.75 -9.72 -5.70
CA LEU A 60 6.13 -9.27 -5.50
C LEU A 60 6.95 -9.37 -6.78
N ASN A 61 6.86 -10.50 -7.49
CA ASN A 61 7.63 -10.75 -8.70
C ASN A 61 7.28 -9.76 -9.81
N ARG A 62 5.97 -9.49 -10.04
CA ARG A 62 5.53 -8.50 -11.03
C ARG A 62 6.02 -7.10 -10.69
N ALA A 63 5.82 -6.68 -9.43
CA ALA A 63 6.24 -5.35 -8.98
C ALA A 63 7.75 -5.16 -9.06
N GLN A 64 8.54 -6.11 -8.56
CA GLN A 64 10.01 -6.05 -8.61
C GLN A 64 10.54 -6.05 -10.04
N THR A 65 9.91 -6.82 -10.95
CA THR A 65 10.29 -6.85 -12.36
C THR A 65 10.21 -5.46 -13.00
N LEU A 66 9.18 -4.69 -12.67
CA LEU A 66 9.02 -3.33 -13.19
C LEU A 66 9.91 -2.32 -12.46
N LEU A 67 10.00 -2.40 -11.13
CA LEU A 67 10.77 -1.45 -10.32
C LEU A 67 12.30 -1.60 -10.49
N GLN A 68 12.79 -2.71 -10.99
CA GLN A 68 14.20 -2.91 -11.35
C GLN A 68 14.54 -2.42 -12.77
N ARG A 69 13.55 -2.05 -13.57
CA ARG A 69 13.79 -1.52 -14.92
C ARG A 69 14.24 -0.06 -14.88
N GLY A 70 15.13 0.28 -15.82
CA GLY A 70 15.54 1.65 -16.03
C GLY A 70 16.14 2.33 -14.79
N ARG A 71 15.89 3.62 -14.66
CA ARG A 71 16.42 4.49 -13.59
C ARG A 71 15.35 5.44 -13.08
N VAL A 72 15.57 5.99 -11.89
CA VAL A 72 14.73 7.07 -11.35
C VAL A 72 15.01 8.34 -12.16
N PRO A 73 14.00 9.05 -12.66
CA PRO A 73 14.18 10.29 -13.44
C PRO A 73 14.45 11.49 -12.52
N SER A 74 15.65 11.54 -11.94
CA SER A 74 16.05 12.60 -11.01
C SER A 74 16.41 13.88 -11.74
N ASP A 75 15.92 15.01 -11.23
CA ASP A 75 16.20 16.36 -11.78
C ASP A 75 17.31 17.09 -11.02
N VAL A 76 17.56 16.69 -9.78
CA VAL A 76 18.50 17.35 -8.85
C VAL A 76 19.61 16.39 -8.44
N LEU A 77 20.86 16.86 -8.54
CA LEU A 77 22.01 16.18 -7.96
C LEU A 77 22.45 16.94 -6.71
N ILE A 78 22.51 16.24 -5.57
CA ILE A 78 22.83 16.82 -4.27
C ILE A 78 24.21 16.36 -3.81
N LEU A 79 25.06 17.31 -3.39
CA LEU A 79 26.33 17.00 -2.77
C LEU A 79 26.11 16.41 -1.39
N ALA A 80 26.63 15.22 -1.16
CA ALA A 80 26.49 14.53 0.12
C ALA A 80 27.32 15.15 1.27
N GLY A 81 28.18 16.12 0.97
CA GLY A 81 29.03 16.85 1.93
C GLY A 81 30.46 16.35 1.95
N GLU A 82 31.34 17.17 2.55
CA GLU A 82 32.82 16.96 2.57
C GLU A 82 33.29 16.16 3.81
N SER A 83 32.45 16.01 4.83
CA SER A 83 32.82 15.41 6.11
C SER A 83 32.28 13.99 6.30
N LEU A 84 33.05 13.16 7.04
CA LEU A 84 32.63 11.84 7.51
C LEU A 84 32.41 11.88 9.04
N PRO A 85 31.42 11.12 9.56
CA PRO A 85 30.43 10.34 8.81
C PRO A 85 29.46 11.23 8.07
N ASN A 86 29.21 10.89 6.82
CA ASN A 86 28.28 11.61 5.99
C ASN A 86 26.85 11.38 6.51
N ARG A 87 26.30 12.34 7.22
CA ARG A 87 24.94 12.26 7.80
C ARG A 87 23.84 12.44 6.76
N ARG A 88 24.19 12.80 5.50
CA ARG A 88 23.25 13.19 4.46
C ARG A 88 22.80 12.08 3.53
N THR A 89 23.02 10.83 3.87
CA THR A 89 22.40 9.70 3.16
C THR A 89 20.92 9.51 3.48
N ARG A 90 20.36 10.42 4.29
CA ARG A 90 18.92 10.43 4.62
C ARG A 90 18.28 11.71 4.07
N VAL A 91 17.07 11.57 3.55
CA VAL A 91 16.21 12.69 3.17
C VAL A 91 16.08 13.63 4.37
N THR A 92 16.49 14.88 4.21
CA THR A 92 16.43 15.88 5.28
C THR A 92 15.16 16.73 5.15
N SER A 93 14.87 17.54 6.16
CA SER A 93 13.74 18.48 6.11
C SER A 93 13.82 19.49 4.95
N TYR A 94 15.00 19.70 4.37
CA TYR A 94 15.23 20.60 3.22
C TYR A 94 14.96 19.92 1.88
N ASP A 95 15.04 18.58 1.82
CA ASP A 95 14.77 17.82 0.60
C ASP A 95 13.27 17.52 0.45
N TRP A 96 12.54 17.48 1.57
CA TRP A 96 11.10 17.22 1.59
C TRP A 96 10.27 18.13 0.66
N PRO A 97 10.53 19.45 0.55
CA PRO A 97 9.78 20.29 -0.38
C PRO A 97 9.91 19.83 -1.83
N VAL A 98 11.09 19.36 -2.24
CA VAL A 98 11.35 18.85 -3.60
C VAL A 98 10.58 17.55 -3.83
N VAL A 99 10.66 16.61 -2.89
CA VAL A 99 9.94 15.32 -2.96
C VAL A 99 8.43 15.51 -2.93
N HIS A 100 7.93 16.36 -2.03
CA HIS A 100 6.49 16.64 -1.93
C HIS A 100 5.94 17.36 -3.17
N ALA A 101 6.79 18.08 -3.89
CA ALA A 101 6.43 18.69 -5.16
C ALA A 101 6.52 17.71 -6.35
N GLY A 102 6.91 16.46 -6.11
CA GLY A 102 6.91 15.39 -7.11
C GLY A 102 8.17 15.30 -7.97
N TYR A 103 9.29 15.85 -7.49
CA TYR A 103 10.60 15.71 -8.13
C TYR A 103 11.45 14.66 -7.40
N TYR A 104 12.44 14.14 -8.12
CA TYR A 104 13.42 13.22 -7.55
C TYR A 104 14.81 13.80 -7.57
N PHE A 105 15.67 13.29 -6.70
CA PHE A 105 17.06 13.68 -6.58
C PHE A 105 17.95 12.47 -6.33
N ASP A 106 19.24 12.64 -6.59
CA ASP A 106 20.29 11.69 -6.23
C ASP A 106 21.40 12.39 -5.45
N PHE A 107 22.18 11.61 -4.71
CA PHE A 107 23.37 12.12 -4.01
C PHE A 107 24.63 11.78 -4.79
N CYS A 108 25.64 12.66 -4.71
CA CYS A 108 27.01 12.36 -5.13
C CYS A 108 28.00 12.71 -4.02
N SER A 109 29.08 11.94 -3.93
CA SER A 109 30.23 12.32 -3.09
C SER A 109 31.06 13.42 -3.77
N PRO A 110 31.90 14.17 -3.01
CA PRO A 110 32.87 15.10 -3.61
C PRO A 110 33.77 14.40 -4.63
N LYS A 111 34.17 13.16 -4.37
CA LYS A 111 34.98 12.37 -5.29
C LYS A 111 34.25 12.09 -6.59
N ASP A 112 32.98 11.66 -6.54
CA ASP A 112 32.18 11.41 -7.74
C ASP A 112 31.96 12.68 -8.55
N LEU A 113 31.73 13.81 -7.84
CA LEU A 113 31.59 15.13 -8.46
C LEU A 113 32.80 15.51 -9.31
N LEU A 114 34.02 15.22 -8.83
CA LEU A 114 35.27 15.60 -9.48
C LEU A 114 35.70 14.60 -10.55
N ASP A 115 35.52 13.30 -10.33
CA ASP A 115 36.11 12.24 -11.13
C ASP A 115 35.14 11.65 -12.18
N SER A 116 33.86 11.58 -11.86
CA SER A 116 32.91 10.72 -12.59
C SER A 116 31.82 11.51 -13.33
N ILE A 117 31.44 12.66 -12.77
CA ILE A 117 30.31 13.46 -13.30
C ILE A 117 30.79 14.34 -14.45
N LYS A 118 30.01 14.36 -15.52
CA LYS A 118 30.27 15.15 -16.73
C LYS A 118 29.22 16.24 -16.91
N ILE A 119 29.57 17.23 -17.68
CA ILE A 119 28.64 18.28 -18.13
C ILE A 119 28.48 18.13 -19.65
N SER A 120 27.27 17.97 -20.13
CA SER A 120 26.93 17.92 -21.56
C SER A 120 25.57 18.58 -21.79
N ASP A 121 25.48 19.40 -22.83
CA ASP A 121 24.23 20.05 -23.28
C ASP A 121 23.50 20.81 -22.15
N GLY A 122 24.24 21.48 -21.27
CA GLY A 122 23.67 22.22 -20.15
C GLY A 122 23.06 21.34 -19.05
N LYS A 123 23.42 20.07 -19.01
CA LYS A 123 23.00 19.10 -17.98
C LYS A 123 24.21 18.47 -17.28
N ILE A 124 23.99 18.06 -16.06
CA ILE A 124 24.92 17.21 -15.31
C ILE A 124 24.61 15.77 -15.68
N VAL A 125 25.60 15.01 -16.06
CA VAL A 125 25.44 13.61 -16.52
C VAL A 125 26.23 12.67 -15.62
N ALA A 126 25.54 11.78 -14.92
CA ALA A 126 26.16 10.72 -14.14
C ALA A 126 26.64 9.55 -15.04
N PRO A 127 27.56 8.70 -14.55
CA PRO A 127 27.96 7.49 -15.27
C PRO A 127 26.80 6.54 -15.62
N SER A 128 25.75 6.53 -14.81
CA SER A 128 24.50 5.80 -15.07
C SER A 128 23.68 6.35 -16.25
N GLY A 129 24.06 7.52 -16.80
CA GLY A 129 23.32 8.22 -17.85
C GLY A 129 22.15 9.08 -17.35
N VAL A 130 21.91 9.18 -16.03
CA VAL A 130 20.95 10.14 -15.48
C VAL A 130 21.43 11.57 -15.75
N LYS A 131 20.49 12.44 -16.15
CA LYS A 131 20.75 13.83 -16.50
C LYS A 131 20.03 14.76 -15.53
N TYR A 132 20.80 15.53 -14.74
CA TYR A 132 20.24 16.47 -13.77
C TYR A 132 20.26 17.90 -14.32
N SER A 133 19.26 18.66 -13.95
CA SER A 133 19.09 20.07 -14.34
C SER A 133 19.62 21.04 -13.30
N VAL A 134 19.66 20.60 -12.03
CA VAL A 134 20.04 21.43 -10.88
C VAL A 134 21.08 20.68 -10.06
N PHE A 135 22.13 21.39 -9.63
CA PHE A 135 23.06 20.93 -8.61
C PHE A 135 22.74 21.61 -7.28
N SER A 136 22.79 20.89 -6.19
CA SER A 136 22.58 21.43 -4.85
C SER A 136 23.76 21.11 -3.93
N LEU A 137 24.33 22.14 -3.32
CA LEU A 137 25.26 22.01 -2.21
C LEU A 137 24.54 21.60 -0.91
N ALA A 138 23.21 21.61 -0.91
CA ALA A 138 22.37 21.40 0.26
C ALA A 138 22.81 22.31 1.43
N GLU A 139 23.08 21.74 2.60
CA GLU A 139 23.57 22.49 3.77
C GLU A 139 25.10 22.59 3.84
N GLU A 140 25.83 22.19 2.79
CA GLU A 140 27.28 22.27 2.80
C GLU A 140 27.75 23.72 2.71
N ILE A 141 28.21 24.24 3.82
CA ILE A 141 28.73 25.61 3.95
C ILE A 141 30.26 25.65 4.02
N ARG A 142 30.91 24.49 3.94
CA ARG A 142 32.38 24.34 3.91
C ARG A 142 32.84 23.41 2.79
N PRO A 143 32.46 23.67 1.52
CA PRO A 143 33.00 22.90 0.42
C PRO A 143 34.50 23.16 0.26
N THR A 144 35.27 22.18 -0.22
CA THR A 144 36.66 22.36 -0.57
C THR A 144 36.81 23.32 -1.78
N LEU A 145 38.02 23.88 -1.97
CA LEU A 145 38.33 24.72 -3.14
C LEU A 145 38.06 23.98 -4.47
N ASN A 146 38.37 22.68 -4.53
CA ASN A 146 38.10 21.87 -5.72
C ASN A 146 36.60 21.74 -6.00
N THR A 147 35.79 21.53 -4.97
CA THR A 147 34.32 21.51 -5.08
C THR A 147 33.80 22.86 -5.58
N LEU A 148 34.31 24.00 -5.07
CA LEU A 148 33.94 25.32 -5.57
C LEU A 148 34.34 25.55 -7.04
N LYS A 149 35.51 25.04 -7.45
CA LYS A 149 35.92 25.10 -8.88
C LYS A 149 34.96 24.28 -9.76
N ALA A 150 34.50 23.11 -9.27
CA ALA A 150 33.49 22.33 -9.99
C ALA A 150 32.13 23.05 -10.07
N VAL A 151 31.69 23.71 -8.99
CA VAL A 151 30.49 24.57 -8.97
C VAL A 151 30.59 25.69 -9.98
N LYS A 152 31.76 26.40 -10.02
CA LYS A 152 31.99 27.48 -11.00
C LYS A 152 31.89 26.96 -12.44
N LYS A 153 32.52 25.82 -12.71
CA LYS A 153 32.45 25.16 -14.02
C LYS A 153 31.00 24.80 -14.43
N MET A 154 30.18 24.36 -13.49
CA MET A 154 28.75 24.09 -13.73
C MET A 154 28.00 25.38 -14.08
N LEU A 155 28.20 26.44 -13.31
CA LEU A 155 27.59 27.75 -13.57
C LEU A 155 28.03 28.30 -14.92
N ASP A 156 29.33 28.21 -15.28
CA ASP A 156 29.82 28.66 -16.58
C ASP A 156 29.20 27.87 -17.75
N ALA A 157 28.88 26.60 -17.52
CA ALA A 157 28.22 25.75 -18.50
C ALA A 157 26.70 25.96 -18.59
N GLY A 158 26.12 26.82 -17.74
CA GLY A 158 24.68 27.13 -17.78
C GLY A 158 23.79 26.36 -16.79
N ILE A 159 24.39 25.57 -15.90
CA ILE A 159 23.65 24.80 -14.92
C ILE A 159 23.16 25.71 -13.78
N ALA A 160 21.96 25.43 -13.28
CA ALA A 160 21.45 26.05 -12.05
C ALA A 160 22.09 25.39 -10.82
N VAL A 161 22.56 26.19 -9.88
CA VAL A 161 23.17 25.71 -8.63
C VAL A 161 22.45 26.32 -7.44
N CYS A 162 22.12 25.48 -6.45
CA CYS A 162 21.57 25.89 -5.16
C CYS A 162 22.61 25.70 -4.05
N GLY A 163 22.71 26.66 -3.15
CA GLY A 163 23.62 26.55 -2.00
C GLY A 163 23.84 27.87 -1.27
N MET A 164 23.90 27.78 0.05
CA MET A 164 24.23 28.93 0.90
C MET A 164 25.67 29.39 0.64
N ARG A 165 25.96 30.67 0.90
CA ARG A 165 27.31 31.21 0.78
C ARG A 165 28.27 30.42 1.72
N PRO A 166 29.37 29.88 1.20
CA PRO A 166 30.38 29.19 2.01
C PRO A 166 31.07 30.12 3.01
N ILE A 167 31.44 29.57 4.15
CA ILE A 167 32.11 30.26 5.26
C ILE A 167 33.60 29.93 5.38
N GLY A 168 34.11 28.98 4.61
CA GLY A 168 35.51 28.55 4.61
C GLY A 168 35.69 27.16 4.06
N SER A 169 36.93 26.76 3.77
CA SER A 169 37.28 25.38 3.43
C SER A 169 37.51 24.50 4.66
N PRO A 170 37.18 23.19 4.61
CA PRO A 170 37.60 22.24 5.62
C PRO A 170 39.05 21.72 5.42
N SER A 171 39.65 22.03 4.28
CA SER A 171 40.98 21.54 3.89
C SER A 171 42.10 22.52 4.27
N LEU A 172 43.10 22.03 5.00
CA LEU A 172 44.29 22.84 5.37
C LEU A 172 45.21 23.09 4.19
N SER A 173 45.04 22.43 3.05
CA SER A 173 45.85 22.61 1.84
C SER A 173 45.26 23.61 0.85
N ASP A 174 44.06 24.08 1.09
CA ASP A 174 43.43 25.05 0.20
C ASP A 174 43.96 26.45 0.46
N ASP A 175 44.17 27.22 -0.61
CA ASP A 175 44.58 28.62 -0.53
C ASP A 175 43.37 29.50 -0.14
N ASP A 176 43.45 30.14 1.01
CA ASP A 176 42.37 30.96 1.57
C ASP A 176 42.04 32.18 0.68
N ALA A 177 43.04 32.79 0.01
CA ALA A 177 42.83 33.95 -0.86
C ALA A 177 42.13 33.53 -2.16
N GLU A 178 42.55 32.44 -2.77
CA GLU A 178 41.87 31.85 -3.94
C GLU A 178 40.44 31.44 -3.59
N TYR A 179 40.26 30.79 -2.41
CA TYR A 179 38.94 30.38 -1.91
C TYR A 179 38.01 31.59 -1.77
N ALA A 180 38.44 32.61 -1.04
CA ALA A 180 37.63 33.83 -0.80
C ALA A 180 37.29 34.56 -2.12
N LYS A 181 38.23 34.61 -3.05
CA LYS A 181 38.02 35.20 -4.38
C LYS A 181 36.93 34.46 -5.14
N LEU A 182 36.99 33.13 -5.15
CA LEU A 182 36.02 32.31 -5.87
C LEU A 182 34.62 32.36 -5.22
N VAL A 183 34.54 32.37 -3.88
CA VAL A 183 33.28 32.60 -3.16
C VAL A 183 32.66 33.94 -3.53
N ASN A 184 33.45 35.00 -3.56
CA ASN A 184 32.96 36.33 -3.95
C ASN A 184 32.52 36.39 -5.42
N GLU A 185 33.22 35.71 -6.31
CA GLU A 185 32.85 35.61 -7.72
C GLU A 185 31.49 34.92 -7.89
N ILE A 186 31.25 33.85 -7.17
CA ILE A 186 30.03 33.04 -7.29
C ILE A 186 28.86 33.67 -6.52
N TRP A 187 29.03 34.01 -5.22
CA TRP A 187 27.93 34.50 -4.37
C TRP A 187 27.79 36.03 -4.32
N GLY A 188 28.77 36.77 -4.81
CA GLY A 188 28.81 38.22 -4.67
C GLY A 188 29.32 38.63 -3.27
N ALA A 189 29.56 39.94 -3.09
CA ALA A 189 30.02 40.51 -1.83
C ALA A 189 28.87 40.85 -0.86
N ASP A 190 27.65 40.97 -1.36
CA ASP A 190 26.49 41.58 -0.70
C ASP A 190 25.59 40.57 0.07
N ASN A 191 25.93 39.30 0.09
CA ASN A 191 25.11 38.21 0.72
C ASN A 191 23.64 38.25 0.28
N SER A 192 23.36 38.66 -0.95
CA SER A 192 21.98 38.67 -1.48
C SER A 192 21.35 37.28 -1.45
N LYS A 193 20.08 37.21 -1.06
CA LYS A 193 19.25 36.01 -1.13
C LYS A 193 18.54 35.83 -2.48
N ASN A 194 18.75 36.76 -3.42
CA ASN A 194 18.15 36.69 -4.74
C ASN A 194 18.99 35.80 -5.67
N PRO A 195 18.37 35.11 -6.63
CA PRO A 195 19.10 34.41 -7.67
C PRO A 195 20.05 35.33 -8.43
N ARG A 196 21.25 34.83 -8.70
CA ARG A 196 22.33 35.59 -9.35
C ARG A 196 22.81 34.88 -10.61
N LYS A 197 22.95 35.61 -11.70
CA LYS A 197 23.63 35.11 -12.90
C LYS A 197 25.14 35.03 -12.67
N VAL A 198 25.71 33.85 -12.93
CA VAL A 198 27.15 33.58 -12.87
C VAL A 198 27.53 32.75 -14.10
N GLY A 199 28.38 33.30 -14.97
CA GLY A 199 28.60 32.70 -16.27
C GLY A 199 27.29 32.60 -17.07
N LYS A 200 27.01 31.42 -17.62
CA LYS A 200 25.74 31.13 -18.32
C LYS A 200 24.63 30.59 -17.37
N GLY A 201 25.00 30.20 -16.16
CA GLY A 201 24.10 29.59 -15.18
C GLY A 201 23.46 30.59 -14.22
N THR A 202 22.77 30.07 -13.24
CA THR A 202 22.14 30.84 -12.18
C THR A 202 22.42 30.19 -10.83
N LEU A 203 22.98 30.98 -9.91
CA LEU A 203 23.09 30.58 -8.50
C LEU A 203 21.80 30.98 -7.78
N TYR A 204 21.26 30.04 -7.00
CA TYR A 204 20.19 30.23 -6.04
C TYR A 204 20.79 30.11 -4.64
N PRO A 205 20.93 31.24 -3.89
CA PRO A 205 21.57 31.24 -2.57
C PRO A 205 20.64 30.71 -1.48
N GLU A 206 20.14 29.49 -1.66
CA GLU A 206 19.22 28.77 -0.80
C GLU A 206 19.49 27.26 -0.86
N VAL A 207 19.03 26.51 0.14
CA VAL A 207 19.26 25.07 0.26
C VAL A 207 18.35 24.27 -0.70
N SER A 208 17.08 24.66 -0.79
CA SER A 208 16.09 23.95 -1.59
C SER A 208 16.26 24.20 -3.09
N ALA A 209 16.19 23.15 -3.89
CA ALA A 209 16.21 23.25 -5.35
C ALA A 209 14.85 23.62 -5.96
N LEU A 210 13.77 23.73 -5.19
CA LEU A 210 12.41 23.89 -5.71
C LEU A 210 12.23 25.16 -6.54
N ARG A 211 12.79 26.28 -6.09
CA ARG A 211 12.74 27.54 -6.84
C ARG A 211 13.46 27.43 -8.19
N ALA A 212 14.64 26.81 -8.19
CA ALA A 212 15.39 26.61 -9.44
C ALA A 212 14.62 25.75 -10.44
N LEU A 213 13.99 24.67 -9.99
CA LEU A 213 13.14 23.81 -10.83
C LEU A 213 11.95 24.57 -11.40
N THR A 214 11.30 25.41 -10.59
CA THR A 214 10.16 26.25 -10.99
C THR A 214 10.58 27.29 -12.04
N ASP A 215 11.68 28.04 -11.80
CA ASP A 215 12.17 29.05 -12.71
C ASP A 215 12.65 28.45 -14.05
N LEU A 216 13.16 27.22 -14.02
CA LEU A 216 13.52 26.43 -15.20
C LEU A 216 12.32 25.79 -15.90
N LYS A 217 11.11 25.93 -15.37
CA LYS A 217 9.88 25.33 -15.90
C LYS A 217 9.99 23.82 -16.11
N ILE A 218 10.64 23.13 -15.19
CA ILE A 218 10.72 21.68 -15.20
C ILE A 218 9.45 21.13 -14.54
N GLU A 219 8.66 20.36 -15.29
CA GLU A 219 7.47 19.74 -14.75
C GLU A 219 7.84 18.67 -13.71
N PRO A 220 7.06 18.51 -12.62
CA PRO A 220 7.22 17.37 -11.69
C PRO A 220 7.17 16.05 -12.43
N VAL A 221 7.91 15.06 -11.93
CA VAL A 221 7.85 13.70 -12.47
C VAL A 221 6.48 13.08 -12.24
N ILE A 222 5.94 13.30 -11.04
CA ILE A 222 4.58 12.91 -10.67
C ILE A 222 4.03 13.84 -9.60
N SER A 223 2.81 14.32 -9.81
CA SER A 223 2.02 15.04 -8.82
C SER A 223 0.82 14.20 -8.42
N ALA A 224 0.62 14.02 -7.12
CA ALA A 224 -0.47 13.25 -6.55
C ALA A 224 -0.98 13.87 -5.24
N ALA A 225 -2.20 13.54 -4.83
CA ALA A 225 -2.70 13.94 -3.52
C ALA A 225 -1.90 13.28 -2.37
N LYS A 226 -1.89 13.91 -1.19
CA LYS A 226 -1.06 13.51 -0.03
C LYS A 226 -1.26 12.07 0.48
N ASN A 227 -2.41 11.48 0.20
CA ASN A 227 -2.74 10.11 0.58
C ASN A 227 -2.19 9.04 -0.37
N PHE A 228 -1.53 9.45 -1.44
CA PHE A 228 -0.85 8.54 -2.36
C PHE A 228 0.66 8.66 -2.21
N LYS A 229 1.33 7.52 -2.30
CA LYS A 229 2.79 7.45 -2.45
C LYS A 229 3.13 6.93 -3.83
N CYS A 230 4.18 7.46 -4.42
CA CYS A 230 4.54 7.18 -5.80
C CYS A 230 6.04 7.05 -5.98
N ILE A 231 6.45 6.23 -6.96
CA ILE A 231 7.80 6.21 -7.50
C ILE A 231 7.77 6.05 -9.02
N ALA A 232 8.74 6.65 -9.70
CA ALA A 232 8.87 6.54 -11.15
C ALA A 232 10.16 5.84 -11.56
N ARG A 233 10.09 5.10 -12.67
CA ARG A 233 11.24 4.49 -13.37
C ARG A 233 11.15 4.85 -14.85
N VAL A 234 12.28 5.15 -15.47
CA VAL A 234 12.34 5.48 -16.91
C VAL A 234 13.39 4.61 -17.57
N CYS A 235 13.01 3.96 -18.64
CA CYS A 235 13.88 3.27 -19.58
C CYS A 235 13.59 3.77 -21.02
N ASP A 236 14.34 3.29 -21.98
CA ASP A 236 14.20 3.77 -23.38
C ASP A 236 12.80 3.44 -23.94
N GLU A 237 12.25 2.29 -23.57
CA GLU A 237 10.96 1.80 -24.07
C GLU A 237 9.76 2.39 -23.30
N ALA A 238 9.91 2.72 -22.00
CA ALA A 238 8.78 3.07 -21.15
C ALA A 238 9.11 4.06 -20.04
N SER A 239 8.09 4.80 -19.60
CA SER A 239 8.06 5.45 -18.29
C SER A 239 7.07 4.72 -17.40
N ILE A 240 7.51 4.30 -16.22
CA ILE A 240 6.77 3.42 -15.31
C ILE A 240 6.53 4.19 -14.01
N TYR A 241 5.28 4.30 -13.60
CA TYR A 241 4.87 4.99 -12.37
C TYR A 241 4.16 3.99 -11.48
N PHE A 242 4.69 3.72 -10.30
CA PHE A 242 4.05 2.90 -9.28
C PHE A 242 3.33 3.81 -8.30
N ILE A 243 2.03 3.63 -8.13
CA ILE A 243 1.14 4.45 -7.32
C ILE A 243 0.48 3.58 -6.27
N VAL A 244 0.48 4.04 -5.03
CA VAL A 244 -0.05 3.30 -3.87
C VAL A 244 -1.06 4.16 -3.12
N ASN A 245 -2.26 3.66 -2.92
CA ASN A 245 -3.21 4.20 -1.96
C ASN A 245 -2.81 3.79 -0.54
N THR A 246 -2.34 4.71 0.28
CA THR A 246 -1.90 4.41 1.66
C THR A 246 -3.05 4.32 2.66
N ASN A 247 -4.29 4.63 2.27
CA ASN A 247 -5.48 4.59 3.12
C ASN A 247 -6.06 3.19 3.26
N MET A 248 -6.83 2.99 4.32
CA MET A 248 -7.68 1.81 4.55
C MET A 248 -9.08 1.95 3.94
N SER A 249 -9.24 2.85 2.98
CA SER A 249 -10.51 3.14 2.28
C SER A 249 -10.23 3.42 0.82
N ASN A 250 -11.29 3.32 0.01
CA ASN A 250 -11.27 3.80 -1.36
C ASN A 250 -10.83 5.26 -1.42
N ALA A 251 -10.03 5.58 -2.40
CA ALA A 251 -9.57 6.93 -2.66
C ALA A 251 -9.58 7.23 -4.15
N ASN A 252 -10.20 8.32 -4.53
CA ASN A 252 -10.06 8.87 -5.86
C ASN A 252 -8.85 9.80 -5.88
N GLY A 253 -7.89 9.55 -6.77
CA GLY A 253 -6.69 10.33 -6.94
C GLY A 253 -6.69 11.08 -8.27
N GLU A 254 -6.35 12.36 -8.21
CA GLU A 254 -5.96 13.14 -9.39
C GLU A 254 -4.44 13.12 -9.49
N PHE A 255 -3.94 12.80 -10.67
CA PHE A 255 -2.51 12.64 -10.95
C PHE A 255 -2.12 13.46 -12.17
N SER A 256 -0.88 13.96 -12.12
CA SER A 256 -0.17 14.51 -13.28
C SER A 256 1.19 13.85 -13.36
N ILE A 257 1.50 13.19 -14.48
CA ILE A 257 2.77 12.51 -14.70
C ILE A 257 3.50 13.08 -15.89
N ARG A 258 4.84 13.18 -15.80
CA ARG A 258 5.67 13.66 -16.90
C ARG A 258 5.67 12.64 -18.04
N ALA A 259 5.32 13.09 -19.24
CA ALA A 259 5.26 12.27 -20.44
C ALA A 259 6.18 12.83 -21.52
N ASN A 260 7.26 12.12 -21.79
CA ASN A 260 8.16 12.47 -22.89
C ASN A 260 7.69 11.77 -24.18
N GLY A 261 7.42 12.57 -25.21
CA GLY A 261 6.93 12.07 -26.51
C GLY A 261 5.45 11.67 -26.51
N ASP A 262 5.02 10.95 -27.54
CA ASP A 262 3.62 10.61 -27.81
C ASP A 262 3.21 9.23 -27.21
N LYS A 263 3.86 8.85 -26.11
CA LYS A 263 3.57 7.58 -25.42
C LYS A 263 2.16 7.57 -24.85
N THR A 264 1.48 6.43 -24.93
CA THR A 264 0.12 6.22 -24.41
C THR A 264 0.14 5.54 -23.04
N PRO A 265 -0.79 5.91 -22.13
CA PRO A 265 -0.83 5.35 -20.79
C PRO A 265 -1.64 4.06 -20.71
N GLU A 266 -1.10 3.08 -19.97
CA GLU A 266 -1.74 1.82 -19.62
C GLU A 266 -1.74 1.63 -18.11
N ILE A 267 -2.73 0.90 -17.59
CA ILE A 267 -2.75 0.37 -16.21
C ILE A 267 -2.23 -1.06 -16.26
N TRP A 268 -1.23 -1.35 -15.46
CA TRP A 268 -0.68 -2.69 -15.25
C TRP A 268 -0.91 -3.08 -13.79
N ASN A 269 -1.91 -3.94 -13.56
CA ASN A 269 -2.25 -4.38 -12.22
C ASN A 269 -1.24 -5.42 -11.69
N PRO A 270 -0.47 -5.14 -10.64
CA PRO A 270 0.53 -6.08 -10.15
C PRO A 270 -0.06 -7.29 -9.43
N GLU A 271 -1.32 -7.22 -8.95
CA GLU A 271 -1.99 -8.32 -8.26
C GLU A 271 -2.47 -9.39 -9.23
N THR A 272 -3.10 -8.98 -10.31
CA THR A 272 -3.67 -9.90 -11.32
C THR A 272 -2.74 -10.15 -12.49
N GLY A 273 -1.87 -9.19 -12.82
CA GLY A 273 -1.07 -9.17 -14.04
C GLY A 273 -1.85 -8.68 -15.28
N GLU A 274 -3.06 -8.16 -15.08
CA GLU A 274 -3.85 -7.60 -16.16
C GLU A 274 -3.26 -6.29 -16.67
N ILE A 275 -3.30 -6.09 -17.98
CA ILE A 275 -2.85 -4.88 -18.67
C ILE A 275 -4.03 -4.31 -19.45
N LYS A 276 -4.36 -3.04 -19.19
CA LYS A 276 -5.45 -2.32 -19.87
C LYS A 276 -5.00 -0.92 -20.26
N PRO A 277 -5.56 -0.31 -21.32
CA PRO A 277 -5.44 1.12 -21.53
C PRO A 277 -5.96 1.90 -20.31
N LEU A 278 -5.34 3.03 -20.02
CA LEU A 278 -5.86 3.94 -19.00
C LEU A 278 -7.20 4.53 -19.50
N PRO A 279 -8.32 4.35 -18.78
CA PRO A 279 -9.64 4.69 -19.34
C PRO A 279 -9.91 6.19 -19.41
N GLN A 280 -9.30 6.97 -18.51
CA GLN A 280 -9.49 8.41 -18.44
C GLN A 280 -8.16 9.15 -18.31
N TRP A 281 -7.85 9.99 -19.28
CA TRP A 281 -6.66 10.84 -19.24
C TRP A 281 -6.73 11.98 -20.25
N LYS A 282 -5.88 12.98 -20.04
CA LYS A 282 -5.70 14.09 -20.97
C LYS A 282 -4.24 14.49 -21.04
N ARG A 283 -3.72 14.71 -22.25
CA ARG A 283 -2.40 15.27 -22.47
C ARG A 283 -2.43 16.79 -22.31
N ASP A 284 -1.50 17.32 -21.54
CA ASP A 284 -1.30 18.75 -21.33
C ASP A 284 0.20 19.06 -21.47
N GLY A 285 0.63 19.44 -22.66
CA GLY A 285 2.04 19.64 -22.99
C GLY A 285 2.89 18.38 -22.75
N GLN A 286 3.83 18.47 -21.82
CA GLN A 286 4.73 17.37 -21.44
C GLN A 286 4.20 16.53 -20.27
N THR A 287 2.92 16.64 -19.93
CA THR A 287 2.30 15.87 -18.87
C THR A 287 1.07 15.13 -19.36
N ILE A 288 0.74 14.04 -18.67
CA ILE A 288 -0.55 13.36 -18.77
C ILE A 288 -1.24 13.53 -17.43
N LYS A 289 -2.47 14.07 -17.46
CA LYS A 289 -3.35 14.22 -16.32
C LYS A 289 -4.43 13.16 -16.36
N PHE A 290 -4.70 12.52 -15.24
CA PHE A 290 -5.73 11.49 -15.13
C PHE A 290 -6.31 11.43 -13.72
N SER A 291 -7.49 10.83 -13.61
CA SER A 291 -8.14 10.48 -12.34
C SER A 291 -8.31 8.96 -12.28
N LEU A 292 -8.03 8.38 -11.13
CA LEU A 292 -8.15 6.94 -10.92
C LEU A 292 -8.64 6.66 -9.51
N GLU A 293 -9.62 5.78 -9.40
CA GLU A 293 -10.10 5.27 -8.12
C GLU A 293 -9.30 4.04 -7.70
N PHE A 294 -8.87 4.03 -6.46
CA PHE A 294 -8.11 2.96 -5.83
C PHE A 294 -8.90 2.35 -4.69
N ASP A 295 -8.91 1.06 -4.61
CA ASP A 295 -9.34 0.32 -3.42
C ASP A 295 -8.43 0.57 -2.20
N PRO A 296 -8.87 0.19 -1.00
CA PRO A 296 -8.02 0.25 0.19
C PRO A 296 -6.70 -0.51 -0.02
N LYS A 297 -5.57 0.18 0.24
CA LYS A 297 -4.23 -0.41 0.08
C LYS A 297 -3.92 -0.96 -1.32
N GLU A 298 -4.65 -0.55 -2.31
CA GLU A 298 -4.37 -0.91 -3.70
C GLU A 298 -3.15 -0.19 -4.22
N SER A 299 -2.46 -0.84 -5.14
CA SER A 299 -1.34 -0.28 -5.87
C SER A 299 -1.42 -0.67 -7.33
N GLU A 300 -1.12 0.28 -8.21
CA GLU A 300 -1.16 0.14 -9.66
C GLU A 300 0.10 0.68 -10.29
N PHE A 301 0.46 0.12 -11.44
CA PHE A 301 1.43 0.73 -12.32
C PHE A 301 0.74 1.48 -13.46
N ILE A 302 1.14 2.73 -13.67
CA ILE A 302 0.83 3.46 -14.90
C ILE A 302 2.07 3.41 -15.77
N VAL A 303 1.94 2.81 -16.94
CA VAL A 303 3.03 2.59 -17.88
C VAL A 303 2.80 3.39 -19.15
N LEU A 304 3.70 4.30 -19.46
CA LEU A 304 3.72 5.06 -20.71
C LEU A 304 4.64 4.35 -21.69
N ARG A 305 4.11 3.89 -22.81
CA ARG A 305 4.91 3.26 -23.88
C ARG A 305 4.38 3.61 -25.27
N ASP A 306 5.19 3.33 -26.28
CA ASP A 306 4.75 3.50 -27.66
C ASP A 306 3.58 2.56 -27.96
N GLY A 307 2.54 3.10 -28.57
CA GLY A 307 1.31 2.36 -28.90
C GLY A 307 0.30 3.25 -29.61
N ALA A 308 -0.66 2.64 -30.28
CA ALA A 308 -1.76 3.40 -30.86
C ALA A 308 -2.65 3.96 -29.74
N GLU A 309 -2.90 5.24 -29.82
CA GLU A 309 -3.87 5.87 -28.92
C GLU A 309 -5.26 5.27 -29.14
N GLN A 310 -5.84 4.75 -28.07
CA GLN A 310 -7.20 4.24 -28.07
C GLN A 310 -8.15 5.34 -27.61
N LYS A 311 -9.40 5.27 -28.09
CA LYS A 311 -10.46 6.17 -27.62
C LYS A 311 -10.60 6.04 -26.09
N HIS A 312 -10.65 7.17 -25.38
CA HIS A 312 -10.66 7.24 -23.93
C HIS A 312 -11.49 8.44 -23.46
N PHE A 313 -11.73 8.54 -22.15
CA PHE A 313 -12.39 9.71 -21.58
C PHE A 313 -11.37 10.84 -21.37
N GLU A 314 -11.63 12.03 -21.93
CA GLU A 314 -10.93 13.24 -21.53
C GLU A 314 -11.58 13.92 -20.32
N LYS A 315 -12.91 13.82 -20.21
CA LYS A 315 -13.68 14.30 -19.08
C LYS A 315 -14.68 13.25 -18.64
N PHE A 316 -14.77 13.04 -17.36
CA PHE A 316 -15.73 12.13 -16.74
C PHE A 316 -16.26 12.72 -15.44
N SER A 317 -17.54 12.71 -15.25
CA SER A 317 -18.19 13.02 -13.99
C SER A 317 -19.33 12.05 -13.73
N ALA A 318 -19.55 11.72 -12.46
CA ALA A 318 -20.59 10.81 -12.04
C ALA A 318 -21.35 11.35 -10.84
N GLN A 319 -22.66 11.09 -10.81
CA GLN A 319 -23.54 11.44 -9.71
C GLN A 319 -24.29 10.19 -9.23
N LYS A 320 -24.22 9.93 -7.93
CA LYS A 320 -24.99 8.86 -7.27
C LYS A 320 -26.46 9.28 -7.21
N ALA A 321 -27.38 8.31 -7.37
CA ALA A 321 -28.81 8.58 -7.30
C ALA A 321 -29.22 9.18 -5.93
N GLU A 322 -30.26 9.99 -5.92
CA GLU A 322 -30.91 10.44 -4.67
C GLU A 322 -31.39 9.22 -3.86
N GLY A 323 -31.15 9.22 -2.56
CA GLY A 323 -31.47 8.09 -1.68
C GLY A 323 -30.35 7.08 -1.51
N TYR A 324 -29.13 7.36 -2.04
CA TYR A 324 -27.93 6.66 -1.62
C TYR A 324 -27.85 6.72 -0.09
N VAL A 325 -28.01 5.54 0.53
CA VAL A 325 -27.91 5.42 1.98
C VAL A 325 -26.43 5.64 2.34
N LYS A 326 -26.14 6.85 2.82
CA LYS A 326 -24.88 7.03 3.58
C LYS A 326 -24.83 5.94 4.65
N PRO A 327 -23.65 5.40 4.97
CA PRO A 327 -23.54 4.54 6.15
C PRO A 327 -24.35 5.15 7.27
N GLU A 328 -25.24 4.36 7.88
CA GLU A 328 -25.97 4.81 9.05
C GLU A 328 -24.96 5.46 9.99
N ASN A 329 -25.25 6.68 10.47
CA ASN A 329 -24.35 7.40 11.34
C ASN A 329 -23.93 6.50 12.48
N ILE A 330 -22.63 6.32 12.62
CA ILE A 330 -22.06 5.59 13.75
C ILE A 330 -22.12 6.53 14.94
N ASP A 331 -22.84 6.12 15.97
CA ASP A 331 -22.91 6.83 17.24
C ASP A 331 -21.92 6.17 18.22
N ILE A 332 -20.82 6.85 18.50
CA ILE A 332 -19.79 6.34 19.40
C ILE A 332 -20.29 6.52 20.84
N ILE A 333 -20.57 5.41 21.52
CA ILE A 333 -21.03 5.40 22.91
C ILE A 333 -19.85 5.61 23.85
N GLU A 334 -18.77 4.85 23.63
CA GLU A 334 -17.57 4.86 24.47
C GLU A 334 -16.33 4.60 23.62
N ALA A 335 -15.22 5.31 23.89
CA ALA A 335 -13.93 5.00 23.31
C ALA A 335 -12.82 5.18 24.33
N LYS A 336 -12.04 4.14 24.60
CA LYS A 336 -10.92 4.15 25.56
C LYS A 336 -9.62 3.68 24.93
N TYR A 337 -8.58 4.48 25.03
CA TYR A 337 -7.22 4.07 24.71
C TYR A 337 -6.54 3.57 25.98
N ARG A 338 -6.40 2.23 26.06
CA ARG A 338 -6.06 1.52 27.30
C ARG A 338 -4.92 0.54 27.13
N LEU A 339 -4.38 0.03 28.23
CA LEU A 339 -3.38 -1.03 28.21
C LEU A 339 -3.97 -2.27 27.52
N ARG A 340 -3.23 -2.82 26.59
CA ARG A 340 -3.66 -4.00 25.80
C ARG A 340 -4.06 -5.16 26.72
N GLY A 341 -5.27 -5.64 26.50
CA GLY A 341 -5.81 -6.79 27.23
C GLY A 341 -6.50 -6.46 28.55
N THR A 342 -6.57 -5.19 28.98
CA THR A 342 -7.31 -4.81 30.20
C THR A 342 -8.76 -4.44 29.87
N LYS A 343 -9.68 -4.75 30.79
CA LYS A 343 -11.10 -4.35 30.64
C LYS A 343 -11.36 -2.97 31.23
N GLU A 344 -10.58 -2.56 32.21
CA GLU A 344 -10.76 -1.32 32.96
C GLU A 344 -9.57 -0.38 32.77
N GLY A 345 -9.78 0.90 33.04
CA GLY A 345 -8.77 1.95 32.92
C GLY A 345 -8.60 2.48 31.50
N GLY A 346 -7.57 3.28 31.31
CA GLY A 346 -7.26 3.93 30.04
C GLY A 346 -7.73 5.38 29.96
N LYS A 347 -7.31 6.05 28.92
CA LYS A 347 -7.69 7.43 28.61
C LYS A 347 -8.98 7.40 27.80
N ASP A 348 -9.98 8.19 28.19
CA ASP A 348 -11.13 8.47 27.35
C ASP A 348 -10.67 9.26 26.11
N VAL A 349 -11.03 8.77 24.95
CA VAL A 349 -10.63 9.33 23.65
C VAL A 349 -11.83 9.49 22.70
N LYS A 350 -13.04 9.44 23.24
CA LYS A 350 -14.29 9.53 22.46
C LYS A 350 -14.31 10.79 21.60
N GLU A 351 -14.10 11.97 22.19
CA GLU A 351 -14.14 13.24 21.44
C GLU A 351 -13.06 13.33 20.35
N ILE A 352 -11.89 12.74 20.60
CA ILE A 352 -10.82 12.68 19.59
C ILE A 352 -11.24 11.77 18.44
N LEU A 353 -11.79 10.60 18.78
CA LEU A 353 -12.23 9.62 17.78
C LEU A 353 -13.39 10.16 16.93
N GLU A 354 -14.38 10.82 17.53
CA GLU A 354 -15.50 11.43 16.81
C GLU A 354 -15.06 12.47 15.78
N LYS A 355 -13.98 13.22 16.06
CA LYS A 355 -13.41 14.20 15.12
C LYS A 355 -12.67 13.58 13.95
N VAL A 356 -11.98 12.46 14.16
CA VAL A 356 -11.09 11.89 13.15
C VAL A 356 -11.70 10.68 12.42
N TYR A 357 -12.67 10.02 13.02
CA TYR A 357 -13.25 8.79 12.50
C TYR A 357 -13.84 8.93 11.08
N PRO A 358 -14.51 10.04 10.70
CA PRO A 358 -15.06 10.19 9.35
C PRO A 358 -13.98 10.20 8.26
N ASP A 359 -12.82 10.81 8.59
CA ASP A 359 -11.69 10.95 7.65
C ASP A 359 -10.65 9.82 7.78
N GLY A 360 -10.77 9.04 8.86
CA GLY A 360 -9.90 7.93 9.18
C GLY A 360 -8.80 8.27 10.20
N PHE A 361 -8.31 7.25 10.89
CA PHE A 361 -7.36 7.39 12.00
C PHE A 361 -6.40 6.21 12.13
N SER A 362 -5.27 6.45 12.78
CA SER A 362 -4.36 5.40 13.25
C SER A 362 -4.39 5.32 14.76
N VAL A 363 -4.50 4.10 15.30
CA VAL A 363 -4.44 3.88 16.75
C VAL A 363 -2.99 4.01 17.21
N SER A 364 -2.64 5.17 17.75
CA SER A 364 -1.26 5.50 18.09
C SER A 364 -1.17 6.49 19.26
N ASN A 365 -0.02 6.51 19.93
CA ASN A 365 0.30 7.51 20.94
C ASN A 365 0.30 8.94 20.37
N ARG A 366 0.60 9.08 19.07
CA ARG A 366 0.58 10.39 18.41
C ARG A 366 -0.82 11.00 18.37
N LEU A 367 -1.85 10.17 18.16
CA LEU A 367 -3.24 10.62 18.07
C LEU A 367 -3.87 10.75 19.47
N PHE A 368 -3.70 9.73 20.31
CA PHE A 368 -4.43 9.60 21.57
C PHE A 368 -3.62 10.02 22.81
N GLY A 369 -2.33 10.33 22.64
CA GLY A 369 -1.38 10.49 23.74
C GLY A 369 -0.89 9.13 24.25
N ASP A 370 0.05 9.13 25.20
CA ASP A 370 0.61 7.89 25.77
C ASP A 370 0.20 7.72 27.25
N PRO A 371 -0.92 7.04 27.54
CA PRO A 371 -1.35 6.81 28.92
C PRO A 371 -0.51 5.77 29.67
N TYR A 372 0.28 4.95 28.95
CA TYR A 372 1.10 3.87 29.51
C TYR A 372 2.43 3.76 28.77
N PRO A 373 3.45 4.59 29.12
CA PRO A 373 4.75 4.58 28.44
C PRO A 373 5.40 3.21 28.40
N ASN A 374 5.97 2.85 27.24
CA ASN A 374 6.64 1.58 26.98
C ASN A 374 5.75 0.32 27.12
N LYS A 375 4.43 0.47 27.05
CA LYS A 375 3.48 -0.65 27.03
C LYS A 375 2.66 -0.62 25.75
N PHE A 376 2.25 -1.79 25.27
CA PHE A 376 1.31 -1.91 24.16
C PHE A 376 -0.10 -1.54 24.60
N LYS A 377 -0.77 -0.76 23.78
CA LYS A 377 -2.12 -0.27 24.03
C LYS A 377 -3.10 -0.80 22.99
N GLU A 378 -4.38 -0.62 23.30
CA GLU A 378 -5.50 -0.92 22.39
C GLU A 378 -6.53 0.21 22.50
N LEU A 379 -7.22 0.47 21.40
CA LEU A 379 -8.41 1.31 21.39
C LEU A 379 -9.63 0.41 21.51
N TYR A 380 -10.34 0.51 22.61
CA TYR A 380 -11.66 -0.07 22.80
C TYR A 380 -12.71 0.94 22.35
N ILE A 381 -13.66 0.51 21.53
CA ILE A 381 -14.74 1.33 21.00
C ILE A 381 -16.05 0.59 21.18
N LYS A 382 -17.02 1.25 21.81
CA LYS A 382 -18.43 0.83 21.84
C LYS A 382 -19.23 1.82 21.03
N TYR A 383 -20.02 1.35 20.06
CA TYR A 383 -20.75 2.23 19.14
C TYR A 383 -22.05 1.58 18.67
N LYS A 384 -22.95 2.42 18.13
CA LYS A 384 -24.19 2.00 17.47
C LYS A 384 -24.11 2.25 15.97
N VAL A 385 -24.67 1.30 15.22
CA VAL A 385 -24.98 1.45 13.80
C VAL A 385 -26.47 1.21 13.66
N GLY A 386 -27.24 2.29 13.51
CA GLY A 386 -28.68 2.23 13.59
C GLY A 386 -29.16 1.71 14.96
N LYS A 387 -29.85 0.56 14.97
CA LYS A 387 -30.34 -0.06 16.22
C LYS A 387 -29.36 -1.09 16.82
N ARG A 388 -28.27 -1.41 16.11
CA ARG A 388 -27.29 -2.42 16.55
C ARG A 388 -26.18 -1.77 17.36
N GLU A 389 -25.97 -2.25 18.59
CA GLU A 389 -24.82 -1.91 19.43
C GLU A 389 -23.68 -2.91 19.17
N THR A 390 -22.46 -2.42 19.01
CA THR A 390 -21.28 -3.23 18.68
C THR A 390 -20.07 -2.75 19.50
N GLU A 391 -19.19 -3.67 19.84
CA GLU A 391 -17.89 -3.36 20.45
C GLU A 391 -16.76 -3.76 19.51
N LYS A 392 -15.73 -2.95 19.45
CA LYS A 392 -14.54 -3.21 18.65
C LYS A 392 -13.28 -2.91 19.44
N ILE A 393 -12.27 -3.77 19.30
CA ILE A 393 -10.94 -3.52 19.83
C ILE A 393 -9.99 -3.39 18.65
N VAL A 394 -9.25 -2.28 18.64
CA VAL A 394 -8.23 -1.99 17.62
C VAL A 394 -6.88 -1.85 18.31
N TYR A 395 -5.93 -2.69 17.93
CA TYR A 395 -4.60 -2.66 18.56
C TYR A 395 -3.78 -1.47 18.07
N GLU A 396 -2.96 -0.94 18.98
CA GLU A 396 -1.97 0.07 18.63
C GLU A 396 -1.04 -0.46 17.53
N SER A 397 -0.97 0.29 16.43
CA SER A 397 -0.07 0.02 15.32
C SER A 397 0.25 1.32 14.62
N GLU A 398 1.51 1.71 14.61
CA GLU A 398 1.98 2.95 13.97
C GLU A 398 1.65 3.01 12.47
N ASN A 399 1.36 1.87 11.84
CA ASN A 399 1.19 1.73 10.39
C ASN A 399 -0.24 1.38 9.93
N HIS A 400 -1.22 1.25 10.84
CA HIS A 400 -2.60 0.99 10.46
C HIS A 400 -3.44 2.26 10.52
N PHE A 401 -3.97 2.65 9.36
CA PHE A 401 -4.93 3.74 9.24
C PHE A 401 -6.33 3.15 9.05
N TRP A 402 -7.26 3.52 9.92
CA TRP A 402 -8.65 3.08 9.89
C TRP A 402 -9.52 4.20 9.34
N LYS A 403 -10.28 3.95 8.30
CA LYS A 403 -11.32 4.87 7.84
C LYS A 403 -12.67 4.19 7.99
N GLY A 404 -13.44 4.69 8.94
CA GLY A 404 -14.69 4.08 9.36
C GLY A 404 -14.51 2.93 10.36
N LEU A 405 -15.53 2.65 11.13
CA LEU A 405 -15.59 1.57 12.12
C LEU A 405 -16.24 0.30 11.53
N GLU A 406 -16.99 0.44 10.46
CA GLU A 406 -17.61 -0.65 9.71
C GLU A 406 -17.01 -0.72 8.31
N TRP A 407 -16.75 -1.94 7.83
CA TRP A 407 -16.39 -2.16 6.44
C TRP A 407 -17.64 -1.94 5.55
N MET A 408 -17.44 -1.26 4.44
CA MET A 408 -18.45 -1.12 3.42
C MET A 408 -17.86 -1.44 2.05
N PRO A 409 -18.60 -2.18 1.22
CA PRO A 409 -18.16 -2.40 -0.15
C PRO A 409 -18.04 -1.07 -0.90
N PRO A 410 -17.13 -0.99 -1.87
CA PRO A 410 -17.07 0.13 -2.79
C PRO A 410 -18.44 0.36 -3.44
N GLN A 411 -18.84 1.60 -3.53
CA GLN A 411 -20.11 2.01 -4.16
C GLN A 411 -19.81 3.19 -5.07
N SER A 412 -19.21 2.87 -6.22
CA SER A 412 -18.63 3.84 -7.12
C SER A 412 -19.25 3.78 -8.51
N ILE A 413 -19.09 4.86 -9.23
CA ILE A 413 -19.32 4.94 -10.67
C ILE A 413 -18.01 5.43 -11.26
N TYR A 414 -17.33 4.60 -12.07
CA TYR A 414 -15.99 4.89 -12.54
C TYR A 414 -15.76 4.47 -13.98
N PRO A 415 -14.83 5.14 -14.69
CA PRO A 415 -14.49 4.80 -16.07
C PRO A 415 -13.68 3.50 -16.14
N THR A 416 -13.90 2.73 -17.21
CA THR A 416 -13.19 1.50 -17.52
C THR A 416 -13.03 1.32 -19.04
N VAL A 417 -12.47 0.20 -19.46
CA VAL A 417 -12.41 -0.23 -20.86
C VAL A 417 -13.09 -1.60 -20.97
N LEU A 418 -14.04 -1.73 -21.91
CA LEU A 418 -14.72 -2.98 -22.24
C LEU A 418 -14.57 -3.27 -23.72
N ASP A 419 -13.99 -4.43 -24.09
CA ASP A 419 -13.74 -4.83 -25.47
C ASP A 419 -12.98 -3.76 -26.30
N GLY A 420 -12.02 -3.06 -25.66
CA GLY A 420 -11.21 -2.01 -26.28
C GLY A 420 -11.93 -0.65 -26.44
N ALA A 421 -13.17 -0.50 -25.97
CA ALA A 421 -13.92 0.75 -26.00
C ALA A 421 -14.07 1.37 -24.60
N PRO A 422 -14.16 2.71 -24.49
CA PRO A 422 -14.47 3.37 -23.24
C PRO A 422 -15.80 2.89 -22.68
N ALA A 423 -15.83 2.57 -21.41
CA ALA A 423 -17.01 2.11 -20.69
C ALA A 423 -17.03 2.62 -19.24
N MET A 424 -18.15 2.50 -18.57
CA MET A 424 -18.35 2.89 -17.19
C MET A 424 -18.89 1.73 -16.39
N VAL A 425 -18.41 1.57 -15.17
CA VAL A 425 -18.95 0.63 -14.19
C VAL A 425 -19.83 1.37 -13.21
N PHE A 426 -21.05 0.89 -13.04
CA PHE A 426 -22.01 1.37 -12.04
C PHE A 426 -22.17 0.30 -10.97
N GLU A 427 -21.59 0.48 -9.82
CA GLU A 427 -21.80 -0.38 -8.65
C GLU A 427 -23.02 0.06 -7.84
N ILE A 428 -23.54 1.23 -8.13
CA ILE A 428 -24.76 1.82 -7.58
C ILE A 428 -25.57 2.52 -8.67
N ASN A 429 -26.83 2.77 -8.39
CA ASN A 429 -27.67 3.61 -9.25
C ASN A 429 -27.13 5.04 -9.31
N GLY A 430 -27.20 5.65 -10.49
CA GLY A 430 -26.71 7.01 -10.71
C GLY A 430 -26.59 7.36 -12.17
N SER A 431 -25.91 8.47 -12.46
CA SER A 431 -25.65 8.94 -13.81
C SER A 431 -24.16 9.24 -14.01
N ALA A 432 -23.71 9.15 -15.25
CA ALA A 432 -22.38 9.57 -15.66
C ALA A 432 -22.45 10.35 -16.95
N GLU A 433 -21.60 11.35 -17.09
CA GLU A 433 -21.48 12.20 -18.27
C GLU A 433 -20.03 12.60 -18.52
N GLY A 434 -19.72 12.99 -19.74
CA GLY A 434 -18.39 13.46 -20.07
C GLY A 434 -18.13 13.66 -21.55
N GLU A 435 -16.85 13.64 -21.90
CA GLU A 435 -16.34 13.87 -23.25
C GLU A 435 -15.23 12.86 -23.56
N LEU A 436 -15.27 12.29 -24.73
CA LEU A 436 -14.27 11.34 -25.22
C LEU A 436 -13.17 12.05 -26.00
N SER A 437 -12.04 11.37 -26.22
CA SER A 437 -10.85 11.92 -26.91
C SER A 437 -11.11 12.35 -28.37
N ASP A 438 -12.17 11.85 -29.01
CA ASP A 438 -12.62 12.29 -30.33
C ASP A 438 -13.62 13.48 -30.29
N GLY A 439 -13.90 14.03 -29.11
CA GLY A 439 -14.83 15.12 -28.87
C GLY A 439 -16.29 14.71 -28.74
N ALA A 440 -16.61 13.41 -28.84
CA ALA A 440 -17.97 12.92 -28.63
C ALA A 440 -18.37 13.09 -27.15
N LYS A 441 -19.58 13.57 -26.91
CA LYS A 441 -20.15 13.68 -25.56
C LYS A 441 -21.06 12.51 -25.29
N PHE A 442 -21.07 12.04 -24.06
CA PHE A 442 -21.94 10.99 -23.59
C PHE A 442 -22.68 11.42 -22.31
N SER A 443 -23.85 10.86 -22.11
CA SER A 443 -24.61 10.92 -20.86
C SER A 443 -25.39 9.63 -20.71
N THR A 444 -25.28 8.98 -19.56
CA THR A 444 -25.96 7.72 -19.29
C THR A 444 -26.47 7.66 -17.85
N LYS A 445 -27.47 6.82 -17.61
CA LYS A 445 -28.10 6.65 -16.30
C LYS A 445 -28.41 5.17 -16.05
N VAL A 446 -28.13 4.70 -14.84
CA VAL A 446 -28.52 3.37 -14.34
C VAL A 446 -29.40 3.56 -13.10
N GLU A 447 -30.60 2.99 -13.12
CA GLU A 447 -31.62 3.19 -12.07
C GLU A 447 -32.08 1.90 -11.39
N ASN A 448 -31.84 0.73 -12.00
CA ASN A 448 -32.44 -0.53 -11.57
C ASN A 448 -31.37 -1.61 -11.31
N LEU A 449 -30.28 -1.27 -10.61
CA LEU A 449 -29.38 -2.29 -10.13
C LEU A 449 -30.07 -3.18 -9.10
N PRO A 450 -29.94 -4.51 -9.22
CA PRO A 450 -30.45 -5.45 -8.22
C PRO A 450 -29.88 -5.15 -6.84
N ARG A 451 -30.72 -5.36 -5.80
CA ARG A 451 -30.26 -5.22 -4.42
C ARG A 451 -29.26 -6.33 -4.07
N PRO A 452 -28.22 -6.05 -3.28
CA PRO A 452 -27.28 -7.07 -2.84
C PRO A 452 -27.95 -8.27 -2.17
N ILE A 453 -27.51 -9.47 -2.50
CA ILE A 453 -27.95 -10.74 -1.89
C ILE A 453 -27.04 -11.00 -0.68
N LYS A 454 -27.62 -11.02 0.53
CA LYS A 454 -26.88 -11.26 1.78
C LYS A 454 -26.78 -12.74 2.07
N LEU A 455 -25.55 -13.21 2.32
CA LEU A 455 -25.22 -14.58 2.67
C LEU A 455 -24.73 -14.68 4.13
N SER A 456 -25.42 -14.05 5.08
CA SER A 456 -24.92 -13.83 6.44
C SER A 456 -25.22 -14.95 7.45
N SER A 457 -26.03 -15.97 7.10
CA SER A 457 -26.45 -17.06 8.01
C SER A 457 -26.29 -18.44 7.38
N ASP A 458 -26.47 -19.47 8.16
CA ASP A 458 -26.61 -20.89 7.75
C ASP A 458 -25.43 -21.40 6.90
N TRP A 459 -24.22 -21.18 7.36
CA TRP A 459 -23.03 -21.75 6.76
C TRP A 459 -22.69 -23.11 7.39
N SER A 460 -22.29 -24.07 6.56
CA SER A 460 -21.63 -25.29 7.02
C SER A 460 -20.13 -25.07 7.02
N VAL A 461 -19.45 -25.37 8.14
CA VAL A 461 -18.02 -25.14 8.31
C VAL A 461 -17.32 -26.43 8.70
N GLU A 462 -16.31 -26.82 7.94
CA GLU A 462 -15.45 -27.96 8.19
C GLU A 462 -14.02 -27.50 8.48
N PHE A 463 -13.50 -27.83 9.66
CA PHE A 463 -12.14 -27.49 10.07
C PHE A 463 -11.16 -28.59 9.64
N ALA A 464 -9.93 -28.18 9.28
CA ALA A 464 -8.88 -29.15 8.97
C ALA A 464 -8.65 -30.08 10.17
N LYS A 465 -8.51 -31.36 9.87
CA LYS A 465 -8.32 -32.43 10.88
C LYS A 465 -6.99 -32.26 11.63
N ASP A 466 -6.90 -32.94 12.77
CA ASP A 466 -5.67 -33.04 13.58
C ASP A 466 -5.11 -31.75 14.15
N LEU A 467 -5.93 -30.67 14.21
CA LEU A 467 -5.56 -29.36 14.78
C LEU A 467 -6.47 -28.93 15.96
N GLY A 468 -7.23 -29.89 16.52
CA GLY A 468 -7.98 -29.76 17.78
C GLY A 468 -9.38 -29.17 17.66
N ALA A 469 -9.86 -28.81 16.49
CA ALA A 469 -11.27 -28.51 16.24
C ALA A 469 -12.09 -29.81 16.14
N PRO A 470 -13.40 -29.76 16.41
CA PRO A 470 -14.28 -30.91 16.17
C PRO A 470 -14.26 -31.36 14.71
N GLU A 471 -14.34 -32.66 14.46
CA GLU A 471 -14.42 -33.21 13.11
C GLU A 471 -15.85 -33.12 12.55
N GLY A 472 -15.94 -33.06 11.20
CA GLY A 472 -17.18 -32.99 10.47
C GLY A 472 -17.71 -31.58 10.27
N GLU A 473 -18.91 -31.49 9.74
CA GLU A 473 -19.58 -30.22 9.44
C GLU A 473 -20.19 -29.61 10.71
N ILE A 474 -19.92 -28.34 10.92
CA ILE A 474 -20.39 -27.56 12.06
C ILE A 474 -21.25 -26.43 11.54
N ALA A 475 -22.46 -26.26 12.06
CA ALA A 475 -23.33 -25.16 11.69
C ALA A 475 -22.85 -23.83 12.27
N PHE A 476 -22.81 -22.83 11.41
CA PHE A 476 -22.61 -21.44 11.77
C PHE A 476 -23.85 -20.65 11.36
N ASP A 477 -24.80 -20.52 12.28
CA ASP A 477 -26.04 -19.76 12.07
C ASP A 477 -25.76 -18.29 11.79
N LYS A 478 -24.62 -17.78 12.27
CA LYS A 478 -24.08 -16.44 12.01
C LYS A 478 -22.60 -16.51 11.76
N LEU A 479 -22.13 -15.68 10.87
CA LEU A 479 -20.70 -15.45 10.69
C LEU A 479 -20.17 -14.65 11.88
N VAL A 480 -19.26 -15.27 12.63
CA VAL A 480 -18.58 -14.69 13.80
C VAL A 480 -17.12 -15.13 13.78
N SER A 481 -16.28 -14.41 14.50
CA SER A 481 -14.90 -14.88 14.69
C SER A 481 -14.88 -16.26 15.37
N TRP A 482 -13.97 -17.14 14.97
CA TRP A 482 -13.74 -18.43 15.67
C TRP A 482 -13.45 -18.22 17.14
N THR A 483 -12.85 -17.08 17.51
CA THR A 483 -12.52 -16.75 18.90
C THR A 483 -13.74 -16.46 19.78
N GLU A 484 -14.90 -16.23 19.17
CA GLU A 484 -16.17 -16.01 19.87
C GLU A 484 -16.94 -17.30 20.12
N ARG A 485 -16.52 -18.41 19.47
CA ARG A 485 -17.15 -19.72 19.66
C ARG A 485 -16.81 -20.30 21.04
N PRO A 486 -17.76 -21.00 21.68
CA PRO A 486 -17.54 -21.61 22.99
C PRO A 486 -16.63 -22.84 22.96
N GLU A 487 -16.57 -23.54 21.82
CA GLU A 487 -15.76 -24.75 21.65
C GLU A 487 -14.27 -24.40 21.69
N PHE A 488 -13.53 -24.90 22.65
CA PHE A 488 -12.11 -24.64 22.84
C PHE A 488 -11.29 -24.91 21.57
N GLY A 489 -11.60 -26.01 20.86
CA GLY A 489 -10.92 -26.40 19.64
C GLY A 489 -11.11 -25.40 18.49
N ILE A 490 -12.28 -24.77 18.40
CA ILE A 490 -12.58 -23.72 17.41
C ILE A 490 -11.98 -22.39 17.86
N LYS A 491 -12.19 -22.00 19.11
CA LYS A 491 -11.70 -20.72 19.66
C LYS A 491 -10.20 -20.53 19.49
N TYR A 492 -9.45 -21.60 19.63
CA TYR A 492 -8.00 -21.62 19.51
C TYR A 492 -7.51 -22.37 18.26
N PHE A 493 -8.34 -22.46 17.23
CA PHE A 493 -7.96 -23.10 15.98
C PHE A 493 -6.94 -22.26 15.20
N SER A 494 -5.98 -22.96 14.58
CA SER A 494 -5.11 -22.39 13.54
C SER A 494 -4.99 -23.37 12.40
N GLY A 495 -5.13 -22.86 11.18
CA GLY A 495 -5.17 -23.65 9.96
C GLY A 495 -6.28 -23.18 9.04
N THR A 496 -6.74 -24.07 8.18
CA THR A 496 -7.77 -23.76 7.18
C THR A 496 -9.12 -24.36 7.61
N ALA A 497 -10.19 -23.55 7.52
CA ALA A 497 -11.56 -24.03 7.61
C ALA A 497 -12.32 -23.73 6.32
N LYS A 498 -13.08 -24.71 5.83
CA LYS A 498 -13.89 -24.63 4.62
C LYS A 498 -15.33 -24.28 5.00
N TYR A 499 -15.78 -23.13 4.54
CA TYR A 499 -17.16 -22.66 4.63
C TYR A 499 -17.89 -23.05 3.36
N SER A 500 -19.08 -23.62 3.47
CA SER A 500 -19.92 -24.03 2.34
C SER A 500 -21.32 -23.49 2.49
N LYS A 501 -21.89 -22.98 1.38
CA LYS A 501 -23.27 -22.49 1.33
C LYS A 501 -23.87 -22.61 -0.05
N SER A 502 -25.17 -22.94 -0.11
CA SER A 502 -26.00 -22.78 -1.33
C SER A 502 -26.73 -21.45 -1.29
N PHE A 503 -26.91 -20.83 -2.47
CA PHE A 503 -27.62 -19.57 -2.63
C PHE A 503 -28.29 -19.52 -3.99
N ASP A 504 -29.31 -18.66 -4.12
CA ASP A 504 -30.02 -18.46 -5.38
C ASP A 504 -29.71 -17.09 -5.95
N ILE A 505 -29.52 -17.03 -7.28
CA ILE A 505 -29.37 -15.78 -8.05
C ILE A 505 -30.63 -15.59 -8.91
N PRO A 506 -31.36 -14.47 -8.75
CA PRO A 506 -32.47 -14.12 -9.62
C PRO A 506 -32.03 -13.90 -11.09
N GLU A 507 -32.94 -14.14 -12.04
CA GLU A 507 -32.64 -13.98 -13.48
C GLU A 507 -32.21 -12.56 -13.83
N ASP A 508 -32.84 -11.56 -13.20
CA ASP A 508 -32.54 -10.14 -13.38
C ASP A 508 -31.16 -9.72 -12.85
N PHE A 509 -30.51 -10.58 -12.08
CA PHE A 509 -29.15 -10.35 -11.57
C PHE A 509 -28.09 -10.57 -12.66
N ILE A 510 -28.36 -11.38 -13.66
CA ILE A 510 -27.42 -11.77 -14.72
C ILE A 510 -27.85 -11.14 -16.04
N SER A 511 -27.00 -10.30 -16.62
CA SER A 511 -27.17 -9.77 -17.97
C SER A 511 -25.80 -9.70 -18.68
N LYS A 512 -25.83 -9.51 -19.99
CA LYS A 512 -24.60 -9.44 -20.82
C LYS A 512 -23.63 -8.34 -20.35
N ASN A 513 -24.18 -7.25 -19.82
CA ASN A 513 -23.40 -6.08 -19.43
C ASN A 513 -23.25 -5.96 -17.89
N ARG A 514 -23.52 -7.04 -17.17
CA ARG A 514 -23.53 -7.01 -15.70
C ARG A 514 -22.45 -7.89 -15.12
N LYS A 515 -21.65 -7.32 -14.23
CA LYS A 515 -20.73 -8.06 -13.38
C LYS A 515 -21.46 -8.52 -12.12
N VAL A 516 -21.09 -9.70 -11.64
CA VAL A 516 -21.53 -10.25 -10.36
C VAL A 516 -20.31 -10.37 -9.46
N LEU A 517 -20.31 -9.63 -8.36
CA LEU A 517 -19.20 -9.51 -7.44
C LEU A 517 -19.55 -10.22 -6.12
N LEU A 518 -18.68 -11.10 -5.65
CA LEU A 518 -18.77 -11.72 -4.32
C LEU A 518 -17.84 -10.98 -3.37
N SER A 519 -18.42 -10.30 -2.40
CA SER A 519 -17.70 -9.66 -1.30
C SER A 519 -17.80 -10.51 -0.05
N LEU A 520 -16.66 -10.83 0.57
CA LEU A 520 -16.57 -11.62 1.79
C LEU A 520 -16.59 -10.78 3.07
N GLY A 521 -16.52 -9.43 2.92
CA GLY A 521 -16.40 -8.54 4.07
C GLY A 521 -15.06 -8.73 4.79
N GLU A 522 -15.11 -8.96 6.09
CA GLU A 522 -13.91 -9.20 6.91
C GLU A 522 -13.51 -10.67 6.89
N VAL A 523 -12.27 -10.94 6.52
CA VAL A 523 -11.64 -12.27 6.52
C VAL A 523 -10.31 -12.19 7.30
N ARG A 524 -9.97 -13.25 8.00
CA ARG A 524 -8.74 -13.37 8.80
C ARG A 524 -8.07 -14.73 8.57
N GLU A 525 -7.01 -14.87 7.72
CA GLU A 525 -6.22 -13.83 7.00
C GLU A 525 -6.38 -13.94 5.48
N THR A 526 -6.49 -15.17 4.93
CA THR A 526 -6.64 -15.44 3.49
C THR A 526 -7.90 -16.24 3.21
N ALA A 527 -8.45 -16.07 2.02
CA ALA A 527 -9.60 -16.84 1.56
C ALA A 527 -9.37 -17.34 0.13
N ARG A 528 -9.47 -18.65 -0.08
CA ARG A 528 -9.60 -19.24 -1.41
C ARG A 528 -11.08 -19.46 -1.70
N VAL A 529 -11.56 -18.96 -2.81
CA VAL A 529 -12.98 -18.98 -3.18
C VAL A 529 -13.21 -19.93 -4.34
N LYS A 530 -14.26 -20.75 -4.23
CA LYS A 530 -14.81 -21.53 -5.34
C LYS A 530 -16.30 -21.26 -5.47
N VAL A 531 -16.78 -21.16 -6.69
CA VAL A 531 -18.20 -21.02 -7.02
C VAL A 531 -18.59 -22.11 -7.99
N ASN A 532 -19.62 -22.88 -7.66
CA ASN A 532 -20.05 -24.04 -8.46
C ASN A 532 -18.90 -25.02 -8.75
N GLY A 533 -17.99 -25.23 -7.79
CA GLY A 533 -16.81 -26.09 -7.88
C GLY A 533 -15.65 -25.53 -8.70
N LYS A 534 -15.79 -24.35 -9.31
CA LYS A 534 -14.73 -23.69 -10.08
C LYS A 534 -13.96 -22.70 -9.21
N ASP A 535 -12.63 -22.64 -9.36
CA ASP A 535 -11.77 -21.71 -8.63
C ASP A 535 -12.05 -20.26 -9.07
N ALA A 536 -12.33 -19.38 -8.09
CA ALA A 536 -12.52 -17.94 -8.30
C ALA A 536 -11.27 -17.15 -7.86
N GLY A 537 -10.28 -17.81 -7.24
CA GLY A 537 -9.02 -17.18 -6.84
C GLY A 537 -8.77 -17.13 -5.35
N ILE A 538 -7.66 -16.47 -5.01
CA ILE A 538 -7.18 -16.29 -3.63
C ILE A 538 -7.29 -14.82 -3.26
N LEU A 539 -8.06 -14.53 -2.22
CA LEU A 539 -8.19 -13.20 -1.63
C LEU A 539 -7.28 -13.14 -0.40
N TRP A 540 -6.29 -12.26 -0.42
CA TRP A 540 -5.23 -12.18 0.57
C TRP A 540 -5.00 -10.77 1.12
N LYS A 541 -5.78 -9.82 0.65
CA LYS A 541 -5.81 -8.43 1.09
C LYS A 541 -7.24 -7.88 1.02
N ILE A 542 -7.46 -6.73 1.61
CA ILE A 542 -8.69 -5.95 1.46
C ILE A 542 -8.72 -5.21 0.11
N PRO A 543 -9.92 -5.05 -0.50
CA PRO A 543 -11.17 -5.71 -0.15
C PRO A 543 -11.12 -7.20 -0.48
N TYR A 544 -11.76 -8.03 0.35
CA TYR A 544 -11.93 -9.45 0.05
C TYR A 544 -13.10 -9.63 -0.90
N GLU A 545 -12.89 -9.28 -2.16
CA GLU A 545 -13.90 -9.29 -3.21
C GLU A 545 -13.37 -9.94 -4.50
N VAL A 546 -14.24 -10.64 -5.21
CA VAL A 546 -13.91 -11.31 -6.47
C VAL A 546 -15.06 -11.26 -7.46
N ASP A 547 -14.72 -11.08 -8.75
CA ASP A 547 -15.67 -11.17 -9.88
C ASP A 547 -16.01 -12.65 -10.14
N ILE A 548 -17.27 -13.00 -9.95
CA ILE A 548 -17.82 -14.35 -10.16
C ILE A 548 -18.77 -14.43 -11.34
N THR A 549 -18.82 -13.44 -12.20
CA THR A 549 -19.76 -13.30 -13.34
C THR A 549 -19.83 -14.56 -14.18
N ASN A 550 -18.66 -15.11 -14.54
CA ASN A 550 -18.57 -16.30 -15.39
C ASN A 550 -18.71 -17.64 -14.64
N LEU A 551 -18.92 -17.58 -13.34
CA LEU A 551 -18.99 -18.75 -12.46
C LEU A 551 -20.41 -19.04 -11.95
N VAL A 552 -21.30 -18.06 -12.03
CA VAL A 552 -22.69 -18.15 -11.55
C VAL A 552 -23.69 -18.37 -12.70
N LYS A 553 -24.89 -18.79 -12.34
CA LYS A 553 -26.02 -18.97 -13.23
C LYS A 553 -27.32 -18.53 -12.51
N PRO A 554 -28.39 -18.22 -13.25
CA PRO A 554 -29.71 -18.04 -12.64
C PRO A 554 -30.14 -19.27 -11.83
N GLY A 555 -30.82 -19.05 -10.71
CA GLY A 555 -31.26 -20.10 -9.78
C GLY A 555 -30.12 -20.54 -8.85
N LYS A 556 -30.10 -21.84 -8.51
CA LYS A 556 -29.25 -22.42 -7.47
C LYS A 556 -27.76 -22.45 -7.84
N ASN A 557 -26.94 -21.90 -6.95
CA ASN A 557 -25.49 -21.89 -6.97
C ASN A 557 -24.90 -22.37 -5.64
N THR A 558 -23.62 -22.68 -5.62
CA THR A 558 -22.86 -23.02 -4.40
C THR A 558 -21.61 -22.16 -4.30
N VAL A 559 -21.25 -21.79 -3.08
CA VAL A 559 -19.98 -21.14 -2.77
C VAL A 559 -19.24 -21.93 -1.70
N GLU A 560 -17.93 -22.08 -1.90
CA GLU A 560 -16.99 -22.62 -0.91
C GLU A 560 -15.91 -21.56 -0.67
N VAL A 561 -15.63 -21.29 0.61
CA VAL A 561 -14.59 -20.34 1.04
C VAL A 561 -13.66 -21.03 2.02
N GLU A 562 -12.44 -21.32 1.60
CA GLU A 562 -11.40 -21.88 2.46
C GLU A 562 -10.66 -20.72 3.14
N VAL A 563 -10.94 -20.49 4.42
CA VAL A 563 -10.31 -19.42 5.20
C VAL A 563 -9.16 -19.96 6.02
N THR A 564 -8.01 -19.30 5.91
CA THR A 564 -6.78 -19.70 6.62
C THR A 564 -6.31 -18.57 7.53
N ASN A 565 -6.12 -18.85 8.82
CA ASN A 565 -5.55 -17.93 9.80
C ASN A 565 -4.09 -18.26 10.14
N LEU A 566 -3.49 -17.52 11.10
CA LEU A 566 -2.13 -17.72 11.57
C LEU A 566 -2.03 -18.73 12.72
N TRP A 567 -0.84 -19.29 12.97
CA TRP A 567 -0.58 -20.24 14.06
C TRP A 567 -0.84 -19.70 15.47
N TYR A 568 -0.93 -18.38 15.62
CA TYR A 568 -0.97 -17.73 16.93
C TYR A 568 -2.03 -18.28 17.87
N ASN A 569 -3.27 -18.47 17.41
CA ASN A 569 -4.36 -18.92 18.28
C ASN A 569 -4.14 -20.34 18.82
N ARG A 570 -3.64 -21.23 17.96
CA ARG A 570 -3.34 -22.60 18.42
C ARG A 570 -2.19 -22.61 19.42
N LEU A 571 -1.16 -21.80 19.17
CA LEU A 571 -0.03 -21.66 20.09
C LEU A 571 -0.48 -21.17 21.48
N VAL A 572 -1.37 -20.18 21.54
CA VAL A 572 -1.99 -19.72 22.81
C VAL A 572 -2.81 -20.83 23.45
N GLY A 573 -3.66 -21.52 22.68
CA GLY A 573 -4.49 -22.62 23.20
C GLY A 573 -3.68 -23.79 23.77
N ASP A 574 -2.54 -24.08 23.17
CA ASP A 574 -1.63 -25.12 23.64
C ASP A 574 -0.91 -24.70 24.94
N GLU A 575 -0.57 -23.42 25.09
CA GLU A 575 0.00 -22.92 26.36
C GLU A 575 -1.01 -22.95 27.52
N ILE A 576 -2.30 -22.79 27.24
CA ILE A 576 -3.36 -22.93 28.26
C ILE A 576 -3.48 -24.39 28.74
N LYS A 577 -3.43 -25.36 27.81
CA LYS A 577 -3.62 -26.78 28.14
C LYS A 577 -2.35 -27.46 28.64
N SER A 578 -1.21 -27.14 28.09
CA SER A 578 0.07 -27.80 28.35
C SER A 578 1.22 -26.80 28.21
N PRO A 579 1.44 -25.92 29.20
CA PRO A 579 2.48 -24.89 29.15
C PRO A 579 3.87 -25.54 29.09
N LEU A 580 4.75 -25.02 28.25
CA LEU A 580 6.15 -25.45 28.16
C LEU A 580 7.06 -24.49 28.93
N LYS A 581 8.11 -25.00 29.54
CA LYS A 581 9.19 -24.18 30.07
C LYS A 581 10.04 -23.63 28.94
N ALA A 582 10.71 -22.51 29.18
CA ALA A 582 11.63 -21.94 28.21
C ALA A 582 12.75 -22.95 27.88
N GLY A 583 12.96 -23.20 26.59
CA GLY A 583 13.97 -24.16 26.10
C GLY A 583 13.56 -25.65 26.21
N GLU A 584 12.37 -25.96 26.70
CA GLU A 584 11.89 -27.33 26.78
C GLU A 584 11.45 -27.83 25.40
N THR A 585 11.93 -29.02 25.03
CA THR A 585 11.44 -29.76 23.85
C THR A 585 10.62 -30.96 24.31
N PRO A 586 9.30 -31.01 23.99
CA PRO A 586 8.44 -32.11 24.41
C PRO A 586 8.90 -33.46 23.85
N LYS A 587 8.65 -34.54 24.61
CA LYS A 587 9.03 -35.90 24.22
C LYS A 587 8.44 -36.31 22.86
N TRP A 588 7.18 -35.97 22.60
CA TRP A 588 6.52 -36.29 21.33
C TRP A 588 7.19 -35.62 20.10
N VAL A 589 7.79 -34.44 20.31
CA VAL A 589 8.56 -33.76 19.26
C VAL A 589 9.85 -34.55 18.96
N LEU A 590 10.55 -34.99 20.00
CA LEU A 590 11.78 -35.81 19.86
C LEU A 590 11.49 -37.18 19.22
N GLU A 591 10.28 -37.70 19.42
CA GLU A 591 9.80 -38.95 18.81
C GLU A 591 9.27 -38.75 17.37
N GLY A 592 9.30 -37.53 16.83
CA GLY A 592 8.83 -37.20 15.48
C GLY A 592 7.31 -37.28 15.29
N LYS A 593 6.54 -37.24 16.38
CA LYS A 593 5.08 -37.18 16.35
C LYS A 593 4.59 -35.81 15.96
N SER A 594 3.36 -35.71 15.44
CA SER A 594 2.74 -34.44 15.03
C SER A 594 2.05 -33.71 16.19
N ARG A 595 1.79 -34.39 17.30
CA ARG A 595 1.10 -33.86 18.49
C ARG A 595 1.38 -34.71 19.73
N ALA A 596 1.02 -34.19 20.90
CA ALA A 596 1.04 -34.98 22.14
C ALA A 596 0.02 -36.15 22.10
N ASP A 597 0.36 -37.28 22.71
CA ASP A 597 -0.49 -38.50 22.71
C ASP A 597 -1.84 -38.27 23.39
N ASP A 598 -1.92 -37.37 24.36
CA ASP A 598 -3.13 -37.00 25.11
C ASP A 598 -3.90 -35.83 24.46
N ASN A 599 -3.50 -35.38 23.26
CA ASN A 599 -4.06 -34.22 22.57
C ASN A 599 -4.04 -32.92 23.38
N SER A 600 -3.17 -32.81 24.39
CA SER A 600 -3.04 -31.61 25.19
C SER A 600 -2.32 -30.49 24.42
N ARG A 601 -1.47 -30.85 23.44
CA ARG A 601 -0.68 -29.94 22.63
C ARG A 601 -0.58 -30.41 21.18
N TYR A 602 -0.76 -29.49 20.24
CA TYR A 602 -0.70 -29.71 18.78
C TYR A 602 0.47 -29.02 18.10
N THR A 603 1.10 -28.05 18.77
CA THR A 603 2.13 -27.20 18.16
C THR A 603 3.40 -27.16 18.99
N PHE A 604 4.51 -26.97 18.29
CA PHE A 604 5.80 -26.67 18.90
C PHE A 604 6.59 -25.69 18.04
N THR A 605 7.22 -24.73 18.70
CA THR A 605 8.23 -23.84 18.12
C THR A 605 9.21 -23.36 19.20
N LEU A 606 10.42 -23.00 18.79
CA LEU A 606 11.48 -22.55 19.70
C LEU A 606 11.24 -21.15 20.27
N SER A 607 10.52 -20.29 19.55
CA SER A 607 10.29 -18.90 19.95
C SER A 607 8.93 -18.76 20.61
N LYS A 608 8.88 -18.07 21.76
CA LYS A 608 7.66 -17.74 22.47
C LYS A 608 7.45 -16.23 22.48
N GLY A 609 6.38 -15.75 21.82
CA GLY A 609 5.88 -14.39 21.90
C GLY A 609 4.48 -14.30 22.52
N TRP A 610 4.02 -15.40 23.19
CA TRP A 610 2.68 -15.55 23.77
C TRP A 610 2.75 -16.34 25.07
N THR A 611 1.70 -16.20 25.88
CA THR A 611 1.49 -16.93 27.14
C THR A 611 0.06 -17.45 27.21
N ALA A 612 -0.28 -18.19 28.25
CA ALA A 612 -1.65 -18.66 28.51
C ALA A 612 -2.67 -17.51 28.71
N GLU A 613 -2.20 -16.32 29.12
CA GLU A 613 -3.01 -15.11 29.29
C GLU A 613 -3.16 -14.31 28.00
N SER A 614 -2.46 -14.68 26.95
CA SER A 614 -2.54 -13.98 25.66
C SER A 614 -3.93 -14.15 25.04
N LYS A 615 -4.51 -13.05 24.58
CA LYS A 615 -5.80 -13.08 23.90
C LYS A 615 -5.67 -13.66 22.50
N PRO A 616 -6.56 -14.55 22.07
CA PRO A 616 -6.58 -15.03 20.69
C PRO A 616 -6.92 -13.90 19.73
N MET A 617 -6.36 -13.94 18.53
CA MET A 617 -6.62 -12.98 17.45
C MET A 617 -7.90 -13.36 16.71
N PRO A 618 -8.76 -12.39 16.30
CA PRO A 618 -9.91 -12.66 15.46
C PRO A 618 -9.53 -13.54 14.26
N SER A 619 -10.37 -14.50 13.93
CA SER A 619 -10.07 -15.51 12.90
C SER A 619 -11.33 -15.98 12.19
N GLY A 620 -11.21 -16.41 10.95
CA GLY A 620 -12.30 -16.97 10.15
C GLY A 620 -12.96 -15.98 9.20
N LEU A 621 -14.09 -16.38 8.64
CA LEU A 621 -14.98 -15.56 7.83
C LEU A 621 -15.93 -14.81 8.77
N ILE A 622 -15.74 -13.51 8.89
CA ILE A 622 -16.51 -12.65 9.80
C ILE A 622 -17.64 -11.94 9.04
N GLY A 623 -17.41 -11.68 7.74
CA GLY A 623 -18.40 -11.05 6.86
C GLY A 623 -18.53 -9.53 7.06
N PRO A 624 -19.66 -8.92 6.63
CA PRO A 624 -20.80 -9.55 5.95
C PRO A 624 -20.44 -10.10 4.56
N VAL A 625 -21.00 -11.26 4.20
CA VAL A 625 -20.86 -11.82 2.86
C VAL A 625 -22.04 -11.40 2.01
N GLU A 626 -21.75 -10.80 0.84
CA GLU A 626 -22.76 -10.26 -0.06
C GLU A 626 -22.42 -10.54 -1.52
N ILE A 627 -23.44 -10.79 -2.34
CA ILE A 627 -23.32 -10.80 -3.79
C ILE A 627 -23.90 -9.52 -4.32
N ARG A 628 -23.13 -8.77 -5.10
CA ARG A 628 -23.49 -7.47 -5.67
C ARG A 628 -23.51 -7.55 -7.19
N ALA A 629 -24.33 -6.75 -7.80
CA ALA A 629 -24.36 -6.53 -9.24
C ALA A 629 -23.72 -5.18 -9.57
N ALA A 630 -22.95 -5.12 -10.65
CA ALA A 630 -22.47 -3.87 -11.22
C ALA A 630 -22.80 -3.84 -12.72
N GLU A 631 -23.38 -2.76 -13.19
CA GLU A 631 -23.70 -2.57 -14.62
C GLU A 631 -22.50 -1.96 -15.34
N VAL A 632 -22.15 -2.50 -16.50
CA VAL A 632 -21.09 -1.95 -17.36
C VAL A 632 -21.71 -1.37 -18.62
N VAL A 633 -21.59 -0.07 -18.82
CA VAL A 633 -22.17 0.67 -19.93
C VAL A 633 -21.07 1.21 -20.82
N LYS A 634 -21.09 0.91 -22.13
CA LYS A 634 -20.17 1.50 -23.10
C LYS A 634 -20.54 2.97 -23.34
N ALA A 635 -19.54 3.81 -23.49
CA ALA A 635 -19.70 5.19 -23.91
C ALA A 635 -19.77 5.24 -25.45
N ASP A 636 -20.98 5.17 -25.98
CA ASP A 636 -21.24 5.24 -27.42
C ASP A 636 -21.45 6.68 -27.88
#